data_4bb4dacf99916607c5f14be4ab1ef07b
#
_entry.id   4bb4dacf99916607c5f14be4ab1ef07b
#
_cell.length_a   1.000
_cell.length_b   1.000
_cell.length_c   1.000
_cell.angle_alpha   90.00
_cell.angle_beta   90.00
_cell.angle_gamma   90.00
#
_symmetry.space_group_name_H-M   'P 1'
#
loop_
_entity.id
_entity.type
_entity.pdbx_description
1 polymer ?
#
loop_
_entity_poly.entity_id
_entity_poly.type
_entity_poly.pdbx_seq_one_letter_code
_entity_poly.pdbx_strand_id
1 'polypeptide(L)'
;MLLTALMLSAACNDLSDIHPEDEEITSVHSGVFILCEGNFNSGNATLSYYNPEKKRVENGVFKRANDRRLGDTGQSIAIYDGTAFIAVENSGIVWGISTTDFKVRGQLTAQAGTRITNPRYVLPISREKAYVTDLYSPNINIFNPTTFEYTGAIDVSQIRNNGYCSTEQIVRYGNEAFVCCWSYSNKILVIDTDADALCDSITLSSWQPKSIRIDCNGKLWVITDGGYDTDEDVFGDNIPHLYRIDARTREIEIDQPLPTDDANVQLALNRTGNVLYVLDNDLYRMSVTADSLSSTQFLKAPVDKDGKRHKLYGIGIDPESNDIYVADAVDYHQPGVVFRYSQDGTELDNFRVGILPSQFAFSSDESVIPAEDKEENEKMLLKASVSRVFEYMPAPGHQVNGYSVVGDFIHAGATMQEACDTALMHLRNRWSVSLGGQGGYIIAGWDHQVLNSQDDYDIAIKGNPYSYQSEPGIIWVSRDDNGNGLPDDEWYELKGSEYGTENHTTGYEITYYKPTAAGQDIEWTDNMGGSGIVPYMKSWNEHDSYWQDWVPTMTDSEGREYRTYYGSRLKDTHTYVDGYTDEPAFAWGYADNDGSDYFNNSKFRLVSGKLGYYRISNAVKADGTDACLDAIDFIKIQTGQTGWSPNLGEISTEVYGIWDCHYTE
;
A
#
# COMPACT_ATOMS: atom_id res chain seq x y z
N MET A 1 -42.15 -26.23 -51.25
CA MET A 1 -41.09 -25.26 -51.13
C MET A 1 -40.97 -24.98 -49.64
N LEU A 2 -40.20 -25.83 -48.95
CA LEU A 2 -40.00 -25.77 -47.51
C LEU A 2 -38.78 -24.88 -47.25
N LEU A 3 -38.96 -23.76 -46.55
CA LEU A 3 -37.85 -22.95 -46.02
C LEU A 3 -37.46 -23.54 -44.67
N THR A 4 -36.33 -24.22 -44.61
CA THR A 4 -35.69 -24.63 -43.37
C THR A 4 -34.94 -23.41 -42.80
N ALA A 5 -35.45 -22.81 -41.72
CA ALA A 5 -34.73 -21.83 -40.95
C ALA A 5 -33.66 -22.55 -40.15
N LEU A 6 -32.40 -22.34 -40.52
CA LEU A 6 -31.24 -22.69 -39.68
C LEU A 6 -31.23 -21.71 -38.50
N MET A 7 -31.60 -22.18 -37.32
CA MET A 7 -31.24 -21.49 -36.09
C MET A 7 -29.76 -21.74 -35.87
N LEU A 8 -28.93 -20.74 -36.18
CA LEU A 8 -27.60 -20.64 -35.60
C LEU A 8 -27.77 -20.36 -34.09
N SER A 9 -27.54 -21.40 -33.30
CA SER A 9 -27.21 -21.19 -31.90
C SER A 9 -25.92 -20.43 -31.88
N ALA A 10 -26.00 -19.11 -31.68
CA ALA A 10 -24.86 -18.36 -31.25
C ALA A 10 -24.48 -18.93 -29.88
N ALA A 11 -23.49 -19.84 -29.84
CA ALA A 11 -22.70 -20.00 -28.67
C ALA A 11 -22.08 -18.62 -28.44
N CYS A 12 -22.52 -17.94 -27.40
CA CYS A 12 -21.78 -16.79 -26.88
C CYS A 12 -20.42 -17.33 -26.44
N ASN A 13 -19.48 -17.37 -27.37
CA ASN A 13 -18.10 -17.25 -27.00
C ASN A 13 -17.98 -15.84 -26.45
N ASP A 14 -17.80 -15.74 -25.15
CA ASP A 14 -17.44 -14.49 -24.52
C ASP A 14 -16.08 -14.09 -25.10
N LEU A 15 -16.11 -13.14 -26.05
CA LEU A 15 -14.91 -12.60 -26.69
C LEU A 15 -14.20 -11.57 -25.79
N SER A 16 -14.68 -11.35 -24.56
CA SER A 16 -14.06 -10.45 -23.61
C SER A 16 -12.64 -10.90 -23.20
N ASP A 17 -12.30 -12.17 -23.42
CA ASP A 17 -10.96 -12.73 -23.19
C ASP A 17 -9.98 -12.54 -24.36
N ILE A 18 -10.44 -12.02 -25.51
CA ILE A 18 -9.59 -11.75 -26.70
C ILE A 18 -9.25 -10.27 -26.69
N HIS A 19 -8.18 -9.93 -26.00
CA HIS A 19 -7.58 -8.59 -26.08
C HIS A 19 -6.60 -8.53 -27.26
N PRO A 20 -6.48 -7.38 -27.95
CA PRO A 20 -5.38 -7.17 -28.88
C PRO A 20 -4.05 -7.47 -28.17
N GLU A 21 -3.20 -8.28 -28.80
CA GLU A 21 -1.92 -8.73 -28.23
C GLU A 21 -0.95 -7.56 -27.91
N ASP A 22 -1.29 -6.34 -28.30
CA ASP A 22 -0.45 -5.14 -28.25
C ASP A 22 -0.84 -4.14 -27.13
N GLU A 23 -1.89 -4.37 -26.34
CA GLU A 23 -2.17 -3.50 -25.17
C GLU A 23 -1.30 -3.90 -23.96
N GLU A 24 -0.43 -3.01 -23.53
CA GLU A 24 0.25 -3.15 -22.23
C GLU A 24 -0.78 -3.21 -21.11
N ILE A 25 -0.67 -4.26 -20.28
CA ILE A 25 -1.48 -4.36 -19.08
C ILE A 25 -0.80 -3.50 -18.02
N THR A 26 -1.47 -2.43 -17.61
CA THR A 26 -1.02 -1.62 -16.48
C THR A 26 -1.86 -1.94 -15.25
N SER A 27 -1.19 -2.10 -14.11
CA SER A 27 -1.88 -2.22 -12.84
C SER A 27 -2.49 -0.86 -12.44
N VAL A 28 -3.54 -0.91 -11.64
CA VAL A 28 -4.14 0.26 -10.99
C VAL A 28 -4.09 0.07 -9.49
N HIS A 29 -4.13 1.16 -8.73
CA HIS A 29 -4.08 1.12 -7.27
C HIS A 29 -5.20 0.26 -6.66
N SER A 30 -6.42 0.36 -7.19
CA SER A 30 -7.59 -0.44 -6.81
C SER A 30 -7.63 -1.85 -7.41
N GLY A 31 -6.57 -2.31 -8.09
CA GLY A 31 -6.56 -3.57 -8.83
C GLY A 31 -6.53 -4.82 -7.95
N VAL A 32 -7.08 -5.91 -8.47
CA VAL A 32 -7.22 -7.18 -7.75
C VAL A 32 -6.52 -8.29 -8.49
N PHE A 33 -5.58 -8.95 -7.83
CA PHE A 33 -4.93 -10.18 -8.28
C PHE A 33 -5.79 -11.36 -7.88
N ILE A 34 -6.10 -12.25 -8.83
CA ILE A 34 -6.85 -13.47 -8.58
C ILE A 34 -5.98 -14.65 -8.98
N LEU A 35 -5.52 -15.41 -8.00
CA LEU A 35 -4.77 -16.63 -8.23
C LEU A 35 -5.74 -17.79 -8.43
N CYS A 36 -5.55 -18.49 -9.54
CA CYS A 36 -6.31 -19.68 -9.89
C CYS A 36 -5.40 -20.91 -9.76
N GLU A 37 -5.75 -21.82 -8.88
CA GLU A 37 -4.95 -23.00 -8.55
C GLU A 37 -4.63 -23.84 -9.77
N GLY A 38 -5.63 -23.98 -10.66
CA GLY A 38 -5.58 -25.01 -11.69
C GLY A 38 -5.85 -26.41 -11.13
N ASN A 39 -5.77 -27.42 -11.97
CA ASN A 39 -5.94 -28.81 -11.56
C ASN A 39 -4.60 -29.45 -11.23
N PHE A 40 -4.57 -30.17 -10.11
CA PHE A 40 -3.39 -30.90 -9.66
C PHE A 40 -2.81 -31.82 -10.75
N ASN A 41 -1.51 -31.80 -10.98
CA ASN A 41 -0.77 -32.47 -12.05
C ASN A 41 -1.09 -32.01 -13.47
N SER A 42 -1.71 -30.83 -13.66
CA SER A 42 -2.08 -30.31 -14.98
C SER A 42 -1.22 -29.15 -15.46
N GLY A 43 -0.46 -28.52 -14.57
CA GLY A 43 0.42 -27.39 -14.88
C GLY A 43 -0.34 -26.19 -15.47
N ASN A 44 -1.60 -25.97 -15.07
CA ASN A 44 -2.52 -24.98 -15.60
C ASN A 44 -2.94 -23.93 -14.59
N ALA A 45 -2.17 -23.73 -13.51
CA ALA A 45 -2.34 -22.58 -12.61
C ALA A 45 -2.16 -21.27 -13.38
N THR A 46 -3.00 -20.27 -13.08
CA THR A 46 -2.96 -18.97 -13.74
C THR A 46 -3.14 -17.82 -12.77
N LEU A 47 -2.71 -16.64 -13.19
CA LEU A 47 -2.95 -15.38 -12.51
C LEU A 47 -3.82 -14.51 -13.40
N SER A 48 -4.95 -14.03 -12.87
CA SER A 48 -5.83 -13.04 -13.47
C SER A 48 -5.70 -11.71 -12.70
N TYR A 49 -5.98 -10.61 -13.40
CA TYR A 49 -5.96 -9.28 -12.82
C TYR A 49 -7.24 -8.52 -13.19
N TYR A 50 -7.95 -8.01 -12.20
CA TYR A 50 -9.19 -7.28 -12.39
C TYR A 50 -9.01 -5.80 -12.05
N ASN A 51 -9.44 -4.94 -12.96
CA ASN A 51 -9.53 -3.50 -12.76
C ASN A 51 -10.98 -3.13 -12.40
N PRO A 52 -11.27 -2.77 -11.15
CA PRO A 52 -12.65 -2.50 -10.70
C PRO A 52 -13.22 -1.18 -11.24
N GLU A 53 -12.38 -0.23 -11.62
CA GLU A 53 -12.82 1.05 -12.20
C GLU A 53 -13.33 0.86 -13.63
N LYS A 54 -12.59 0.08 -14.42
CA LYS A 54 -12.95 -0.24 -15.81
C LYS A 54 -13.89 -1.44 -15.94
N LYS A 55 -14.14 -2.16 -14.83
CA LYS A 55 -14.86 -3.45 -14.81
C LYS A 55 -14.29 -4.42 -15.84
N ARG A 56 -12.97 -4.56 -15.88
CA ARG A 56 -12.25 -5.36 -16.87
C ARG A 56 -11.34 -6.36 -16.19
N VAL A 57 -11.42 -7.63 -16.57
CA VAL A 57 -10.50 -8.69 -16.15
C VAL A 57 -9.51 -9.02 -17.26
N GLU A 58 -8.25 -9.22 -16.87
CA GLU A 58 -7.15 -9.67 -17.71
C GLU A 58 -6.70 -11.05 -17.24
N ASN A 59 -6.96 -12.08 -18.06
CA ASN A 59 -6.61 -13.46 -17.72
C ASN A 59 -5.19 -13.81 -18.16
N GLY A 60 -4.50 -14.66 -17.37
CA GLY A 60 -3.18 -15.18 -17.70
C GLY A 60 -2.07 -14.12 -17.74
N VAL A 61 -2.17 -13.06 -16.93
CA VAL A 61 -1.24 -11.92 -16.91
C VAL A 61 0.20 -12.36 -16.67
N PHE A 62 0.45 -13.37 -15.82
CA PHE A 62 1.79 -13.91 -15.60
C PHE A 62 2.40 -14.47 -16.90
N LYS A 63 1.64 -15.31 -17.63
CA LYS A 63 2.12 -15.92 -18.87
C LYS A 63 2.39 -14.87 -19.95
N ARG A 64 1.52 -13.88 -20.06
CA ARG A 64 1.65 -12.79 -21.05
C ARG A 64 2.89 -11.94 -20.78
N ALA A 65 3.14 -11.59 -19.52
CA ALA A 65 4.28 -10.76 -19.13
C ALA A 65 5.64 -11.49 -19.22
N ASN A 66 5.67 -12.84 -19.08
CA ASN A 66 6.90 -13.58 -18.88
C ASN A 66 7.15 -14.69 -19.92
N ASP A 67 6.26 -14.88 -20.90
CA ASP A 67 6.31 -15.96 -21.92
C ASP A 67 6.56 -17.37 -21.33
N ARG A 68 6.01 -17.60 -20.15
CA ARG A 68 6.09 -18.90 -19.45
C ARG A 68 4.85 -19.16 -18.60
N ARG A 69 4.56 -20.43 -18.32
CA ARG A 69 3.46 -20.82 -17.43
C ARG A 69 3.80 -20.50 -15.98
N LEU A 70 2.78 -20.23 -15.16
CA LEU A 70 2.93 -20.02 -13.71
C LEU A 70 3.41 -21.32 -13.03
N GLY A 71 2.78 -22.45 -13.36
CA GLY A 71 3.13 -23.78 -12.84
C GLY A 71 1.93 -24.65 -12.55
N ASP A 72 2.09 -25.58 -11.62
CA ASP A 72 1.10 -26.54 -11.17
C ASP A 72 0.71 -26.25 -9.72
N THR A 73 -0.56 -26.01 -9.48
CA THR A 73 -1.19 -25.68 -8.20
C THR A 73 -0.70 -24.35 -7.61
N GLY A 74 -1.34 -23.25 -8.03
CA GLY A 74 -1.14 -21.92 -7.44
C GLY A 74 -1.79 -21.84 -6.08
N GLN A 75 -0.98 -21.87 -5.00
CA GLN A 75 -1.47 -22.07 -3.63
C GLN A 75 -1.81 -20.77 -2.90
N SER A 76 -0.92 -19.79 -2.97
CA SER A 76 -1.12 -18.51 -2.29
C SER A 76 -0.47 -17.36 -3.02
N ILE A 77 -0.96 -16.15 -2.72
CA ILE A 77 -0.39 -14.89 -3.18
C ILE A 77 -0.33 -13.91 -2.02
N ALA A 78 0.82 -13.27 -1.83
CA ALA A 78 1.02 -12.19 -0.86
C ALA A 78 1.72 -11.01 -1.53
N ILE A 79 1.30 -9.78 -1.21
CA ILE A 79 1.93 -8.57 -1.75
C ILE A 79 2.75 -7.91 -0.65
N TYR A 80 3.99 -7.55 -0.98
CA TYR A 80 4.87 -6.80 -0.10
C TYR A 80 5.87 -6.01 -0.94
N ASP A 81 6.02 -4.72 -0.63
CA ASP A 81 7.01 -3.82 -1.25
C ASP A 81 6.98 -3.87 -2.80
N GLY A 82 5.78 -3.74 -3.38
CA GLY A 82 5.56 -3.76 -4.83
C GLY A 82 5.86 -5.11 -5.51
N THR A 83 6.04 -6.18 -4.73
CA THR A 83 6.25 -7.55 -5.21
C THR A 83 5.11 -8.45 -4.78
N ALA A 84 4.49 -9.14 -5.72
CA ALA A 84 3.56 -10.23 -5.41
C ALA A 84 4.33 -11.56 -5.37
N PHE A 85 4.34 -12.20 -4.20
CA PHE A 85 4.93 -13.52 -3.97
C PHE A 85 3.87 -14.59 -4.19
N ILE A 86 4.09 -15.49 -5.13
CA ILE A 86 3.15 -16.53 -5.52
C ILE A 86 3.79 -17.90 -5.22
N ALA A 87 3.23 -18.62 -4.25
CA ALA A 87 3.61 -20.00 -3.98
C ALA A 87 2.90 -20.93 -4.97
N VAL A 88 3.66 -21.75 -5.66
CA VAL A 88 3.17 -22.74 -6.62
C VAL A 88 3.58 -24.11 -6.14
N GLU A 89 2.65 -24.78 -5.45
CA GLU A 89 2.89 -25.95 -4.63
C GLU A 89 3.56 -27.08 -5.37
N ASN A 90 2.86 -27.70 -6.31
CA ASN A 90 3.33 -28.90 -6.99
C ASN A 90 4.48 -28.64 -7.98
N SER A 91 4.79 -27.37 -8.24
CA SER A 91 6.00 -26.96 -8.96
C SER A 91 7.20 -26.70 -8.06
N GLY A 92 7.03 -26.68 -6.75
CA GLY A 92 8.11 -26.42 -5.79
C GLY A 92 8.78 -25.06 -5.98
N ILE A 93 8.00 -24.01 -6.28
CA ILE A 93 8.52 -22.68 -6.62
C ILE A 93 7.72 -21.57 -5.93
N VAL A 94 8.43 -20.55 -5.50
CA VAL A 94 7.85 -19.24 -5.14
C VAL A 94 8.32 -18.21 -6.15
N TRP A 95 7.39 -17.63 -6.88
CA TRP A 95 7.65 -16.51 -7.78
C TRP A 95 7.55 -15.19 -7.03
N GLY A 96 8.43 -14.24 -7.31
CA GLY A 96 8.26 -12.83 -7.02
C GLY A 96 8.05 -12.08 -8.32
N ILE A 97 6.92 -11.41 -8.46
CA ILE A 97 6.59 -10.63 -9.65
C ILE A 97 6.32 -9.17 -9.27
N SER A 98 6.61 -8.26 -10.16
CA SER A 98 6.25 -6.86 -10.03
C SER A 98 4.73 -6.71 -9.99
N THR A 99 4.22 -5.93 -9.05
CA THR A 99 2.79 -5.61 -8.99
C THR A 99 2.34 -4.66 -10.09
N THR A 100 3.27 -3.97 -10.77
CA THR A 100 2.95 -2.99 -11.82
C THR A 100 2.90 -3.57 -13.22
N ASP A 101 3.85 -4.42 -13.61
CA ASP A 101 3.97 -4.97 -14.97
C ASP A 101 3.96 -6.51 -15.00
N PHE A 102 3.72 -7.16 -13.86
CA PHE A 102 3.62 -8.62 -13.69
C PHE A 102 4.89 -9.40 -14.09
N LYS A 103 6.01 -8.71 -14.34
CA LYS A 103 7.27 -9.34 -14.69
C LYS A 103 7.93 -9.98 -13.49
N VAL A 104 8.59 -11.11 -13.74
CA VAL A 104 9.34 -11.82 -12.71
C VAL A 104 10.53 -10.96 -12.26
N ARG A 105 10.58 -10.67 -10.95
CA ARG A 105 11.72 -10.06 -10.25
C ARG A 105 12.70 -11.09 -9.74
N GLY A 106 12.18 -12.24 -9.30
CA GLY A 106 12.98 -13.33 -8.78
C GLY A 106 12.16 -14.59 -8.52
N GLN A 107 12.83 -15.62 -8.06
CA GLN A 107 12.21 -16.90 -7.73
C GLN A 107 12.99 -17.64 -6.64
N LEU A 108 12.29 -18.42 -5.82
CA LEU A 108 12.89 -19.35 -4.87
C LEU A 108 12.50 -20.77 -5.26
N THR A 109 13.49 -21.65 -5.41
CA THR A 109 13.30 -23.06 -5.82
C THR A 109 14.23 -23.98 -5.05
N ALA A 110 13.99 -25.28 -5.10
CA ALA A 110 14.87 -26.29 -4.50
C ALA A 110 16.33 -26.24 -5.02
N GLN A 111 16.57 -25.67 -6.20
CA GLN A 111 17.92 -25.59 -6.79
C GLN A 111 18.82 -24.55 -6.09
N ALA A 112 18.24 -23.63 -5.33
CA ALA A 112 18.99 -22.61 -4.59
C ALA A 112 19.55 -23.11 -3.24
N GLY A 113 19.55 -24.40 -2.99
CA GLY A 113 19.97 -25.02 -1.70
C GLY A 113 18.86 -24.92 -0.63
N THR A 114 17.66 -24.54 -1.02
CA THR A 114 16.49 -24.50 -0.16
C THR A 114 15.99 -25.90 0.18
N ARG A 115 15.14 -25.98 1.20
CA ARG A 115 14.37 -27.20 1.54
C ARG A 115 12.91 -27.08 1.11
N ILE A 116 12.64 -26.24 0.12
CA ILE A 116 11.31 -26.09 -0.48
C ILE A 116 10.97 -27.32 -1.28
N THR A 117 9.81 -27.88 -1.01
CA THR A 117 9.25 -29.03 -1.75
C THR A 117 7.86 -28.69 -2.30
N ASN A 118 6.96 -28.30 -1.42
CA ASN A 118 5.57 -27.95 -1.72
C ASN A 118 5.20 -26.67 -0.97
N PRO A 119 5.66 -25.48 -1.46
CA PRO A 119 5.46 -24.20 -0.77
C PRO A 119 3.98 -23.86 -0.66
N ARG A 120 3.56 -23.39 0.52
CA ARG A 120 2.17 -23.08 0.81
C ARG A 120 1.92 -21.58 0.91
N TYR A 121 2.48 -20.89 1.89
CA TYR A 121 2.26 -19.47 2.11
C TYR A 121 3.57 -18.73 2.31
N VAL A 122 3.61 -17.48 1.85
CA VAL A 122 4.73 -16.57 2.07
C VAL A 122 4.29 -15.50 3.08
N LEU A 123 5.08 -15.32 4.13
CA LEU A 123 4.94 -14.24 5.10
C LEU A 123 6.18 -13.33 5.03
N PRO A 124 6.10 -12.17 4.39
CA PRO A 124 7.14 -11.16 4.50
C PRO A 124 7.24 -10.63 5.95
N ILE A 125 8.45 -10.55 6.48
CA ILE A 125 8.76 -10.00 7.81
C ILE A 125 9.38 -8.62 7.67
N SER A 126 10.34 -8.50 6.73
CA SER A 126 11.04 -7.26 6.40
C SER A 126 11.53 -7.33 4.94
N ARG A 127 12.21 -6.28 4.45
CA ARG A 127 12.88 -6.33 3.13
C ARG A 127 13.98 -7.38 3.02
N GLU A 128 14.48 -7.86 4.14
CA GLU A 128 15.59 -8.82 4.21
C GLU A 128 15.15 -10.21 4.64
N LYS A 129 13.92 -10.36 5.16
CA LYS A 129 13.44 -11.61 5.71
C LYS A 129 11.98 -11.89 5.36
N ALA A 130 11.74 -13.09 4.84
CA ALA A 130 10.41 -13.66 4.65
C ALA A 130 10.43 -15.15 4.97
N TYR A 131 9.29 -15.68 5.41
CA TYR A 131 9.07 -17.09 5.67
C TYR A 131 8.26 -17.72 4.55
N VAL A 132 8.57 -19.01 4.24
CA VAL A 132 7.76 -19.85 3.36
C VAL A 132 7.40 -21.12 4.10
N THR A 133 6.12 -21.37 4.30
CA THR A 133 5.59 -22.64 4.80
C THR A 133 5.58 -23.69 3.71
N ASP A 134 5.59 -24.97 4.08
CA ASP A 134 5.72 -26.10 3.14
C ASP A 134 4.90 -27.30 3.64
N LEU A 135 4.21 -27.97 2.73
CA LEU A 135 3.33 -29.08 3.08
C LEU A 135 4.07 -30.31 3.59
N TYR A 136 5.24 -30.61 3.06
CA TYR A 136 5.98 -31.83 3.36
C TYR A 136 7.35 -31.60 3.98
N SER A 137 7.86 -30.39 3.96
CA SER A 137 9.14 -30.05 4.56
C SER A 137 9.04 -29.99 6.09
N PRO A 138 10.01 -30.55 6.83
CA PRO A 138 10.11 -30.36 8.28
C PRO A 138 10.64 -28.97 8.66
N ASN A 139 10.64 -28.04 7.73
CA ASN A 139 11.17 -26.70 7.93
C ASN A 139 10.25 -25.64 7.34
N ILE A 140 10.15 -24.50 8.02
CA ILE A 140 9.70 -23.24 7.44
C ILE A 140 10.97 -22.59 6.85
N ASN A 141 10.98 -22.32 5.55
CA ASN A 141 12.15 -21.76 4.88
C ASN A 141 12.22 -20.24 5.11
N ILE A 142 13.43 -19.70 5.25
CA ILE A 142 13.72 -18.28 5.39
C ILE A 142 14.47 -17.80 4.15
N PHE A 143 14.06 -16.69 3.57
CA PHE A 143 14.73 -16.09 2.43
C PHE A 143 14.67 -14.56 2.48
N ASN A 144 15.57 -13.92 1.76
CA ASN A 144 15.54 -12.48 1.54
C ASN A 144 14.53 -12.16 0.41
N PRO A 145 13.41 -11.45 0.66
CA PRO A 145 12.39 -11.23 -0.35
C PRO A 145 12.81 -10.23 -1.45
N THR A 146 13.88 -9.47 -1.24
CA THR A 146 14.44 -8.55 -2.23
C THR A 146 15.40 -9.25 -3.20
N THR A 147 16.30 -10.11 -2.69
CA THR A 147 17.32 -10.81 -3.49
C THR A 147 16.91 -12.21 -3.90
N PHE A 148 15.87 -12.79 -3.27
CA PHE A 148 15.44 -14.19 -3.41
C PHE A 148 16.50 -15.21 -2.98
N GLU A 149 17.48 -14.81 -2.17
CA GLU A 149 18.45 -15.69 -1.59
C GLU A 149 17.89 -16.44 -0.39
N TYR A 150 18.08 -17.74 -0.36
CA TYR A 150 17.78 -18.56 0.82
C TYR A 150 18.76 -18.25 1.94
N THR A 151 18.25 -17.89 3.11
CA THR A 151 19.06 -17.45 4.26
C THR A 151 19.04 -18.43 5.43
N GLY A 152 18.03 -19.30 5.51
CA GLY A 152 17.93 -20.25 6.61
C GLY A 152 16.61 -21.02 6.65
N ALA A 153 16.40 -21.74 7.74
CA ALA A 153 15.17 -22.47 7.98
C ALA A 153 14.89 -22.66 9.48
N ILE A 154 13.63 -22.68 9.84
CA ILE A 154 13.15 -23.01 11.19
C ILE A 154 12.78 -24.48 11.19
N ASP A 155 13.41 -25.28 12.06
CA ASP A 155 13.12 -26.71 12.21
C ASP A 155 11.82 -26.91 13.01
N VAL A 156 10.82 -27.49 12.36
CA VAL A 156 9.54 -27.86 12.96
C VAL A 156 9.32 -29.38 12.98
N SER A 157 10.36 -30.15 12.80
CA SER A 157 10.30 -31.62 12.73
C SER A 157 9.76 -32.31 13.99
N GLN A 158 9.85 -31.61 15.14
CA GLN A 158 9.32 -32.10 16.43
C GLN A 158 7.79 -32.21 16.48
N ILE A 159 7.07 -31.52 15.56
CA ILE A 159 5.60 -31.59 15.47
C ILE A 159 5.12 -32.61 14.44
N ARG A 160 6.05 -33.37 13.85
CA ARG A 160 5.75 -34.34 12.80
C ARG A 160 4.72 -35.36 13.27
N ASN A 161 3.64 -35.49 12.50
CA ASN A 161 2.61 -36.49 12.70
C ASN A 161 2.36 -37.26 11.38
N ASN A 162 2.17 -38.56 11.44
CA ASN A 162 1.95 -39.43 10.28
C ASN A 162 2.95 -39.17 9.09
N GLY A 163 4.16 -38.78 9.42
CA GLY A 163 5.17 -38.46 8.41
C GLY A 163 5.18 -37.00 7.91
N TYR A 164 4.20 -36.18 8.28
CA TYR A 164 4.02 -34.82 7.80
C TYR A 164 4.33 -33.78 8.89
N CYS A 165 4.86 -32.63 8.46
CA CYS A 165 4.96 -31.41 9.28
C CYS A 165 4.04 -30.29 8.76
N SER A 166 3.37 -30.49 7.69
CA SER A 166 2.34 -29.74 6.93
C SER A 166 2.02 -28.33 7.43
N THR A 167 3.02 -27.44 7.37
CA THR A 167 2.84 -26.04 7.66
C THR A 167 2.06 -25.36 6.54
N GLU A 168 1.02 -24.59 6.91
CA GLU A 168 0.03 -24.00 6.02
C GLU A 168 0.00 -22.49 6.18
N GLN A 169 -1.19 -21.88 6.23
CA GLN A 169 -1.35 -20.44 6.35
C GLN A 169 -0.68 -19.91 7.61
N ILE A 170 -0.03 -18.77 7.46
CA ILE A 170 0.81 -18.13 8.46
C ILE A 170 0.43 -16.64 8.58
N VAL A 171 0.33 -16.14 9.80
CA VAL A 171 0.09 -14.72 10.10
C VAL A 171 1.06 -14.24 11.18
N ARG A 172 1.26 -12.94 11.29
CA ARG A 172 2.16 -12.34 12.28
C ARG A 172 1.39 -11.45 13.25
N TYR A 173 1.74 -11.52 14.53
CA TYR A 173 1.34 -10.59 15.58
C TYR A 173 2.55 -10.20 16.42
N GLY A 174 2.92 -8.92 16.44
CA GLY A 174 4.14 -8.47 17.06
C GLY A 174 5.38 -9.17 16.48
N ASN A 175 6.21 -9.75 17.33
CA ASN A 175 7.36 -10.58 16.96
C ASN A 175 7.08 -12.10 16.99
N GLU A 176 5.82 -12.50 16.96
CA GLU A 176 5.43 -13.90 16.84
C GLU A 176 4.68 -14.16 15.52
N ALA A 177 4.98 -15.27 14.87
CA ALA A 177 4.22 -15.77 13.73
C ALA A 177 3.45 -17.04 14.13
N PHE A 178 2.17 -17.09 13.73
CA PHE A 178 1.26 -18.20 14.02
C PHE A 178 1.00 -18.99 12.75
N VAL A 179 1.26 -20.30 12.78
CA VAL A 179 1.25 -21.16 11.62
C VAL A 179 0.26 -22.31 11.81
N CYS A 180 -0.71 -22.39 10.91
CA CYS A 180 -1.59 -23.56 10.84
C CYS A 180 -0.79 -24.82 10.47
N CYS A 181 -1.05 -25.94 11.15
CA CYS A 181 -0.57 -27.24 10.74
C CYS A 181 -1.74 -28.03 10.15
N TRP A 182 -1.88 -27.95 8.84
CA TRP A 182 -2.89 -28.73 8.11
C TRP A 182 -2.47 -30.19 8.03
N SER A 183 -3.15 -31.06 7.38
CA SER A 183 -2.83 -32.48 7.15
C SER A 183 -2.31 -33.26 8.37
N TYR A 184 -3.19 -34.06 8.97
CA TYR A 184 -2.93 -34.90 10.13
C TYR A 184 -2.49 -34.19 11.42
N SER A 185 -2.84 -32.93 11.59
CA SER A 185 -2.49 -32.15 12.79
C SER A 185 -3.66 -31.30 13.30
N ASN A 186 -3.62 -30.96 14.58
CA ASN A 186 -4.56 -30.05 15.24
C ASN A 186 -3.81 -28.91 15.96
N LYS A 187 -2.69 -28.48 15.40
CA LYS A 187 -1.82 -27.49 16.05
C LYS A 187 -1.71 -26.20 15.27
N ILE A 188 -1.58 -25.11 16.01
CA ILE A 188 -1.06 -23.83 15.56
C ILE A 188 0.34 -23.70 16.17
N LEU A 189 1.39 -23.50 15.35
CA LEU A 189 2.73 -23.23 15.84
C LEU A 189 2.89 -21.76 16.15
N VAL A 190 3.74 -21.46 17.14
CA VAL A 190 4.18 -20.12 17.47
C VAL A 190 5.67 -20.02 17.22
N ILE A 191 6.03 -19.13 16.31
CA ILE A 191 7.41 -18.88 15.88
C ILE A 191 7.84 -17.52 16.42
N ASP A 192 8.94 -17.47 17.15
CA ASP A 192 9.62 -16.22 17.45
C ASP A 192 10.32 -15.72 16.17
N THR A 193 9.89 -14.53 15.67
CA THR A 193 10.41 -13.98 14.42
C THR A 193 11.75 -13.27 14.59
N ASP A 194 12.20 -12.98 15.80
CA ASP A 194 13.51 -12.39 16.07
C ASP A 194 14.57 -13.48 16.20
N ALA A 195 14.22 -14.58 16.90
CA ALA A 195 15.10 -15.75 17.06
C ALA A 195 15.06 -16.73 15.90
N ASP A 196 14.10 -16.62 14.97
CA ASP A 196 13.82 -17.59 13.90
C ASP A 196 13.67 -19.02 14.45
N ALA A 197 12.83 -19.17 15.48
CA ALA A 197 12.71 -20.41 16.23
C ALA A 197 11.26 -20.73 16.61
N LEU A 198 10.92 -22.04 16.61
CA LEU A 198 9.67 -22.53 17.20
C LEU A 198 9.73 -22.37 18.71
N CYS A 199 8.86 -21.55 19.29
CA CYS A 199 8.84 -21.26 20.72
C CYS A 199 7.65 -21.92 21.46
N ASP A 200 6.52 -22.17 20.78
CA ASP A 200 5.34 -22.77 21.41
C ASP A 200 4.39 -23.41 20.37
N SER A 201 3.31 -24.01 20.84
CA SER A 201 2.20 -24.48 19.99
C SER A 201 0.88 -24.51 20.74
N ILE A 202 -0.22 -24.14 20.05
CA ILE A 202 -1.58 -24.22 20.55
C ILE A 202 -2.22 -25.51 20.01
N THR A 203 -2.85 -26.30 20.86
CA THR A 203 -3.55 -27.52 20.47
C THR A 203 -5.05 -27.28 20.43
N LEU A 204 -5.67 -27.54 19.29
CA LEU A 204 -7.09 -27.40 19.05
C LEU A 204 -7.85 -28.70 19.37
N SER A 205 -9.15 -28.58 19.63
CA SER A 205 -10.05 -29.75 19.80
C SER A 205 -10.37 -30.42 18.46
N SER A 206 -10.52 -29.63 17.37
CA SER A 206 -10.74 -30.12 16.01
C SER A 206 -9.47 -30.17 15.21
N TRP A 207 -9.47 -30.94 14.11
CA TRP A 207 -8.30 -31.25 13.29
C TRP A 207 -8.19 -30.38 12.06
N GLN A 208 -6.95 -30.26 11.55
CA GLN A 208 -6.60 -29.65 10.28
C GLN A 208 -6.96 -28.15 10.20
N PRO A 209 -6.33 -27.29 11.02
CA PRO A 209 -6.45 -25.85 10.88
C PRO A 209 -5.96 -25.41 9.50
N LYS A 210 -6.83 -24.74 8.75
CA LYS A 210 -6.63 -24.42 7.34
C LYS A 210 -6.49 -22.94 7.09
N SER A 211 -7.30 -22.11 7.74
CA SER A 211 -7.24 -20.67 7.55
C SER A 211 -7.13 -19.95 8.89
N ILE A 212 -6.30 -18.90 8.91
CA ILE A 212 -6.02 -18.10 10.11
C ILE A 212 -6.00 -16.61 9.75
N ARG A 213 -6.59 -15.76 10.59
CA ARG A 213 -6.56 -14.29 10.49
C ARG A 213 -6.34 -13.70 11.88
N ILE A 214 -5.84 -12.46 11.91
CA ILE A 214 -5.71 -11.66 13.14
C ILE A 214 -6.64 -10.46 13.03
N ASP A 215 -7.50 -10.28 14.02
CA ASP A 215 -8.42 -9.15 14.07
C ASP A 215 -7.79 -7.90 14.71
N CYS A 216 -8.55 -6.80 14.71
CA CYS A 216 -8.11 -5.53 15.29
C CYS A 216 -7.90 -5.54 16.82
N ASN A 217 -8.27 -6.60 17.50
CA ASN A 217 -8.10 -6.77 18.95
C ASN A 217 -6.95 -7.74 19.28
N GLY A 218 -6.14 -8.16 18.28
CA GLY A 218 -5.08 -9.13 18.48
C GLY A 218 -5.56 -10.55 18.72
N LYS A 219 -6.78 -10.89 18.26
CA LYS A 219 -7.30 -12.25 18.36
C LYS A 219 -7.05 -13.01 17.06
N LEU A 220 -6.57 -14.23 17.19
CA LEU A 220 -6.46 -15.18 16.09
C LEU A 220 -7.84 -15.79 15.85
N TRP A 221 -8.32 -15.66 14.62
CA TRP A 221 -9.48 -16.41 14.13
C TRP A 221 -8.95 -17.57 13.28
N VAL A 222 -9.32 -18.78 13.68
CA VAL A 222 -8.86 -20.01 13.04
C VAL A 222 -10.06 -20.85 12.64
N ILE A 223 -10.02 -21.44 11.45
CA ILE A 223 -11.00 -22.41 11.01
C ILE A 223 -10.31 -23.72 10.65
N THR A 224 -10.85 -24.83 11.16
CA THR A 224 -10.41 -26.19 10.83
C THR A 224 -11.33 -26.79 9.78
N ASP A 225 -10.90 -27.82 9.06
CA ASP A 225 -11.78 -28.59 8.17
C ASP A 225 -12.34 -29.88 8.82
N GLY A 226 -11.99 -30.14 10.08
CA GLY A 226 -12.48 -31.28 10.84
C GLY A 226 -11.68 -32.58 10.70
N GLY A 227 -10.78 -32.64 9.73
CA GLY A 227 -9.94 -33.83 9.48
C GLY A 227 -10.66 -34.92 8.68
N TYR A 228 -10.32 -36.18 8.96
CA TYR A 228 -10.85 -37.36 8.25
C TYR A 228 -11.47 -38.36 9.24
N ASP A 229 -12.69 -38.82 8.94
CA ASP A 229 -13.32 -39.96 9.56
C ASP A 229 -13.75 -40.95 8.47
N THR A 230 -12.88 -41.87 8.13
CA THR A 230 -13.12 -42.91 7.13
C THR A 230 -12.92 -44.30 7.76
N ASP A 231 -13.40 -45.34 7.09
CA ASP A 231 -13.21 -46.73 7.52
C ASP A 231 -11.76 -47.17 7.65
N GLU A 232 -10.83 -46.45 6.96
CA GLU A 232 -9.39 -46.78 6.90
C GLU A 232 -8.51 -45.83 7.72
N ASP A 233 -8.97 -44.59 7.97
CA ASP A 233 -8.16 -43.53 8.57
C ASP A 233 -9.04 -42.57 9.41
N VAL A 234 -8.77 -42.45 10.69
CA VAL A 234 -9.54 -41.58 11.61
C VAL A 234 -8.61 -40.52 12.20
N PHE A 235 -8.67 -39.29 11.64
CA PHE A 235 -8.01 -38.10 12.14
C PHE A 235 -8.98 -36.95 12.22
N GLY A 236 -9.90 -37.00 13.19
CA GLY A 236 -10.97 -36.04 13.38
C GLY A 236 -12.35 -36.66 13.28
N ASP A 237 -13.35 -35.82 13.12
CA ASP A 237 -14.77 -36.18 13.03
C ASP A 237 -15.47 -35.55 11.81
N ASN A 238 -14.73 -35.00 10.87
CA ASN A 238 -15.19 -34.23 9.71
C ASN A 238 -16.00 -32.98 10.07
N ILE A 239 -15.91 -32.50 11.32
CA ILE A 239 -16.65 -31.32 11.76
C ILE A 239 -15.69 -30.12 11.80
N PRO A 240 -15.84 -29.11 10.91
CA PRO A 240 -15.10 -27.86 10.99
C PRO A 240 -15.45 -27.10 12.29
N HIS A 241 -14.45 -26.45 12.87
CA HIS A 241 -14.62 -25.58 14.03
C HIS A 241 -14.07 -24.20 13.73
N LEU A 242 -14.78 -23.17 14.21
CA LEU A 242 -14.33 -21.79 14.26
C LEU A 242 -13.81 -21.48 15.67
N TYR A 243 -12.58 -20.98 15.73
CA TYR A 243 -11.92 -20.56 16.98
C TYR A 243 -11.66 -19.06 17.01
N ARG A 244 -11.80 -18.48 18.22
CA ARG A 244 -11.15 -17.22 18.59
C ARG A 244 -10.14 -17.50 19.69
N ILE A 245 -8.89 -17.09 19.47
CA ILE A 245 -7.76 -17.36 20.36
C ILE A 245 -7.07 -16.04 20.65
N ASP A 246 -6.77 -15.76 21.90
CA ASP A 246 -5.95 -14.61 22.26
C ASP A 246 -4.49 -14.86 21.83
N ALA A 247 -3.93 -13.99 20.98
CA ALA A 247 -2.59 -14.18 20.43
C ALA A 247 -1.49 -14.11 21.50
N ARG A 248 -1.69 -13.36 22.58
CA ARG A 248 -0.70 -13.16 23.66
C ARG A 248 -0.77 -14.27 24.70
N THR A 249 -1.98 -14.57 25.19
CA THR A 249 -2.17 -15.56 26.26
C THR A 249 -2.31 -16.98 25.74
N ARG A 250 -2.59 -17.13 24.42
CA ARG A 250 -2.87 -18.39 23.73
C ARG A 250 -4.15 -19.08 24.24
N GLU A 251 -5.00 -18.35 24.98
CA GLU A 251 -6.26 -18.84 25.50
C GLU A 251 -7.29 -18.96 24.38
N ILE A 252 -7.96 -20.12 24.27
CA ILE A 252 -9.06 -20.35 23.35
C ILE A 252 -10.31 -19.77 23.98
N GLU A 253 -10.84 -18.68 23.44
CA GLU A 253 -12.03 -17.97 23.93
C GLU A 253 -13.31 -18.47 23.28
N ILE A 254 -13.24 -18.92 22.02
CA ILE A 254 -14.35 -19.51 21.27
C ILE A 254 -13.85 -20.81 20.64
N ASP A 255 -14.66 -21.85 20.75
CA ASP A 255 -14.56 -23.13 20.07
C ASP A 255 -15.97 -23.52 19.64
N GLN A 256 -16.31 -23.21 18.38
CA GLN A 256 -17.65 -23.39 17.83
C GLN A 256 -17.62 -24.38 16.67
N PRO A 257 -18.26 -25.56 16.80
CA PRO A 257 -18.47 -26.45 15.66
C PRO A 257 -19.42 -25.82 14.64
N LEU A 258 -19.09 -26.00 13.35
CA LEU A 258 -19.89 -25.53 12.23
C LEU A 258 -20.79 -26.68 11.71
N PRO A 259 -21.98 -26.35 11.17
CA PRO A 259 -22.96 -27.37 10.81
C PRO A 259 -22.68 -28.04 9.44
N THR A 260 -21.53 -27.87 8.87
CA THR A 260 -21.15 -28.38 7.54
C THR A 260 -20.11 -29.47 7.63
N ASP A 261 -20.05 -30.29 6.59
CA ASP A 261 -19.02 -31.31 6.35
C ASP A 261 -18.13 -30.95 5.12
N ASP A 262 -18.18 -29.70 4.67
CA ASP A 262 -17.39 -29.26 3.50
C ASP A 262 -16.00 -28.76 3.95
N ALA A 263 -14.96 -29.38 3.41
CA ALA A 263 -13.57 -29.05 3.68
C ALA A 263 -13.13 -27.70 3.09
N ASN A 264 -13.97 -27.02 2.30
CA ASN A 264 -13.59 -25.78 1.63
C ASN A 264 -13.98 -24.53 2.43
N VAL A 265 -13.41 -24.41 3.62
CA VAL A 265 -13.63 -23.29 4.53
C VAL A 265 -12.51 -22.26 4.46
N GLN A 266 -12.86 -20.97 4.46
CA GLN A 266 -11.89 -19.86 4.45
C GLN A 266 -12.38 -18.70 5.32
N LEU A 267 -11.41 -17.91 5.82
CA LEU A 267 -11.65 -16.70 6.60
C LEU A 267 -11.13 -15.47 5.87
N ALA A 268 -11.86 -14.36 5.98
CA ALA A 268 -11.39 -13.04 5.60
C ALA A 268 -11.85 -12.00 6.64
N LEU A 269 -11.13 -10.89 6.72
CA LEU A 269 -11.49 -9.74 7.55
C LEU A 269 -11.72 -8.52 6.67
N ASN A 270 -12.60 -7.62 7.12
CA ASN A 270 -12.70 -6.30 6.50
C ASN A 270 -11.44 -5.45 6.81
N ARG A 271 -11.30 -4.30 6.15
CA ARG A 271 -10.16 -3.39 6.31
C ARG A 271 -9.81 -3.07 7.77
N THR A 272 -10.83 -2.78 8.58
CA THR A 272 -10.62 -2.39 9.99
C THR A 272 -10.41 -3.57 10.92
N GLY A 273 -10.50 -4.81 10.44
CA GLY A 273 -10.34 -6.02 11.23
C GLY A 273 -11.44 -6.26 12.28
N ASN A 274 -12.57 -5.56 12.17
CA ASN A 274 -13.67 -5.68 13.15
C ASN A 274 -14.86 -6.53 12.67
N VAL A 275 -14.86 -6.97 11.42
CA VAL A 275 -15.86 -7.89 10.84
C VAL A 275 -15.14 -9.09 10.23
N LEU A 276 -15.49 -10.27 10.74
CA LEU A 276 -15.03 -11.55 10.21
C LEU A 276 -16.04 -12.08 9.20
N TYR A 277 -15.52 -12.53 8.06
CA TYR A 277 -16.25 -13.28 7.05
C TYR A 277 -15.79 -14.73 7.07
N VAL A 278 -16.77 -15.63 7.06
CA VAL A 278 -16.57 -17.09 7.08
C VAL A 278 -17.20 -17.66 5.82
N LEU A 279 -16.38 -18.19 4.93
CA LEU A 279 -16.81 -18.94 3.77
C LEU A 279 -16.98 -20.41 4.18
N ASP A 280 -18.19 -20.91 4.01
CA ASP A 280 -18.57 -22.29 4.29
C ASP A 280 -19.82 -22.61 3.46
N ASN A 281 -19.63 -23.09 2.23
CA ASN A 281 -20.68 -23.27 1.21
C ASN A 281 -21.48 -22.00 0.87
N ASP A 282 -21.79 -21.18 1.84
CA ASP A 282 -22.34 -19.83 1.79
C ASP A 282 -21.34 -18.87 2.45
N LEU A 283 -21.65 -17.58 2.38
CA LEU A 283 -20.87 -16.59 3.12
C LEU A 283 -21.63 -16.14 4.36
N TYR A 284 -20.97 -16.24 5.48
CA TYR A 284 -21.42 -15.74 6.78
C TYR A 284 -20.56 -14.56 7.21
N ARG A 285 -21.08 -13.73 8.10
CA ARG A 285 -20.29 -12.65 8.73
C ARG A 285 -20.69 -12.44 10.18
N MET A 286 -19.71 -11.96 10.96
CA MET A 286 -19.93 -11.60 12.36
C MET A 286 -19.03 -10.45 12.79
N SER A 287 -19.43 -9.71 13.84
CA SER A 287 -18.47 -8.84 14.54
C SER A 287 -17.41 -9.70 15.23
N VAL A 288 -16.15 -9.27 15.23
CA VAL A 288 -15.08 -9.97 15.96
C VAL A 288 -15.27 -9.94 17.48
N THR A 289 -16.19 -9.10 17.99
CA THR A 289 -16.58 -9.06 19.41
C THR A 289 -17.77 -9.94 19.74
N ALA A 290 -18.40 -10.60 18.76
CA ALA A 290 -19.51 -11.51 19.00
C ALA A 290 -19.01 -12.85 19.60
N ASP A 291 -19.86 -13.51 20.35
CA ASP A 291 -19.53 -14.76 21.03
C ASP A 291 -19.78 -16.01 20.16
N SER A 292 -20.44 -15.85 19.01
CA SER A 292 -20.71 -16.97 18.10
C SER A 292 -21.07 -16.49 16.70
N LEU A 293 -20.75 -17.32 15.70
CA LEU A 293 -21.19 -17.13 14.32
C LEU A 293 -22.69 -17.48 14.22
N SER A 294 -23.48 -16.57 13.64
CA SER A 294 -24.88 -16.81 13.34
C SER A 294 -25.05 -17.86 12.24
N SER A 295 -26.07 -18.70 12.35
CA SER A 295 -26.47 -19.64 11.29
C SER A 295 -27.15 -18.94 10.08
N THR A 296 -27.38 -17.63 10.16
CA THR A 296 -27.99 -16.86 9.06
C THR A 296 -26.92 -16.47 8.05
N GLN A 297 -27.08 -16.93 6.82
CA GLN A 297 -26.20 -16.59 5.72
C GLN A 297 -26.27 -15.08 5.42
N PHE A 298 -25.10 -14.47 5.24
CA PHE A 298 -24.98 -13.11 4.72
C PHE A 298 -25.20 -13.08 3.19
N LEU A 299 -24.52 -13.97 2.46
CA LEU A 299 -24.75 -14.23 1.04
C LEU A 299 -24.90 -15.71 0.78
N LYS A 300 -25.89 -16.07 -0.01
CA LYS A 300 -26.10 -17.45 -0.46
C LYS A 300 -25.33 -17.71 -1.75
N ALA A 301 -24.73 -18.89 -1.86
CA ALA A 301 -24.15 -19.32 -3.11
C ALA A 301 -25.20 -19.24 -4.24
N PRO A 302 -24.87 -18.69 -5.41
CA PRO A 302 -25.75 -18.67 -6.56
C PRO A 302 -26.21 -20.07 -6.94
N VAL A 303 -27.32 -20.16 -7.66
CA VAL A 303 -27.81 -21.39 -8.29
C VAL A 303 -27.83 -21.19 -9.79
N ASP A 304 -27.43 -22.22 -10.54
CA ASP A 304 -27.48 -22.19 -11.98
C ASP A 304 -28.94 -22.32 -12.49
N LYS A 305 -29.13 -22.24 -13.83
CA LYS A 305 -30.45 -22.36 -14.47
C LYS A 305 -31.12 -23.71 -14.24
N ASP A 306 -30.37 -24.75 -13.87
CA ASP A 306 -30.85 -26.11 -13.61
C ASP A 306 -31.12 -26.33 -12.11
N GLY A 307 -30.94 -25.28 -11.28
CA GLY A 307 -31.16 -25.29 -9.85
C GLY A 307 -30.02 -25.91 -9.03
N LYS A 308 -28.87 -26.17 -9.69
CA LYS A 308 -27.67 -26.65 -9.00
C LYS A 308 -26.96 -25.48 -8.32
N ARG A 309 -26.60 -25.66 -7.08
CA ARG A 309 -25.87 -24.69 -6.28
C ARG A 309 -24.42 -24.59 -6.74
N HIS A 310 -23.95 -23.38 -6.87
CA HIS A 310 -22.54 -23.08 -7.13
C HIS A 310 -21.66 -23.48 -5.95
N LYS A 311 -20.36 -23.66 -6.22
CA LYS A 311 -19.37 -24.02 -5.19
C LYS A 311 -18.46 -22.84 -4.95
N LEU A 312 -18.78 -22.08 -3.91
CA LEU A 312 -17.90 -20.99 -3.47
C LEU A 312 -16.56 -21.58 -2.98
N TYR A 313 -15.47 -20.99 -3.47
CA TYR A 313 -14.15 -21.58 -3.32
C TYR A 313 -13.10 -20.65 -2.73
N GLY A 314 -13.21 -19.35 -2.93
CA GLY A 314 -12.29 -18.35 -2.41
C GLY A 314 -12.98 -17.08 -1.98
N ILE A 315 -12.41 -16.35 -1.04
CA ILE A 315 -12.89 -15.05 -0.57
C ILE A 315 -11.74 -14.05 -0.42
N GLY A 316 -11.99 -12.82 -0.83
CA GLY A 316 -11.14 -11.66 -0.56
C GLY A 316 -11.98 -10.44 -0.25
N ILE A 317 -11.47 -9.58 0.63
CA ILE A 317 -12.09 -8.30 0.97
C ILE A 317 -11.12 -7.19 0.57
N ASP A 318 -11.58 -6.30 -0.28
CA ASP A 318 -10.78 -5.14 -0.70
C ASP A 318 -10.49 -4.24 0.51
N PRO A 319 -9.21 -3.98 0.82
CA PRO A 319 -8.83 -3.21 2.01
C PRO A 319 -9.20 -1.73 1.92
N GLU A 320 -9.55 -1.19 0.76
CA GLU A 320 -9.98 0.20 0.61
C GLU A 320 -11.49 0.37 0.57
N SER A 321 -12.16 -0.35 -0.33
CA SER A 321 -13.60 -0.22 -0.55
C SER A 321 -14.43 -1.08 0.41
N ASN A 322 -13.85 -2.12 1.02
CA ASN A 322 -14.53 -3.23 1.69
C ASN A 322 -15.44 -4.03 0.75
N ASP A 323 -15.24 -3.96 -0.55
CA ASP A 323 -15.93 -4.82 -1.49
C ASP A 323 -15.53 -6.28 -1.29
N ILE A 324 -16.52 -7.15 -1.43
CA ILE A 324 -16.38 -8.58 -1.17
C ILE A 324 -16.24 -9.30 -2.50
N TYR A 325 -15.12 -9.98 -2.69
CA TYR A 325 -14.86 -10.84 -3.83
C TYR A 325 -15.05 -12.30 -3.42
N VAL A 326 -15.93 -13.01 -4.10
CA VAL A 326 -16.20 -14.42 -3.85
C VAL A 326 -15.97 -15.20 -5.13
N ALA A 327 -15.13 -16.21 -5.06
CA ALA A 327 -14.81 -17.07 -6.19
C ALA A 327 -15.69 -18.32 -6.18
N ASP A 328 -16.14 -18.73 -7.38
CA ASP A 328 -16.89 -19.93 -7.66
C ASP A 328 -16.05 -20.87 -8.54
N ALA A 329 -15.82 -22.08 -8.08
CA ALA A 329 -15.07 -23.12 -8.79
C ALA A 329 -15.89 -23.83 -9.88
N VAL A 330 -17.18 -23.54 -10.01
CA VAL A 330 -18.14 -24.13 -10.96
C VAL A 330 -18.22 -25.65 -10.79
N ASP A 331 -17.36 -26.40 -11.48
CA ASP A 331 -17.28 -27.87 -11.44
C ASP A 331 -15.86 -28.42 -11.23
N TYR A 332 -14.92 -27.54 -10.85
CA TYR A 332 -13.49 -27.82 -10.68
C TYR A 332 -12.71 -28.09 -11.98
N HIS A 333 -13.35 -28.04 -13.14
CA HIS A 333 -12.72 -28.32 -14.43
C HIS A 333 -12.81 -27.14 -15.41
N GLN A 334 -13.87 -26.36 -15.31
CA GLN A 334 -14.08 -25.19 -16.15
C GLN A 334 -13.47 -23.93 -15.50
N PRO A 335 -13.21 -22.88 -16.30
CA PRO A 335 -12.89 -21.55 -15.79
C PRO A 335 -13.92 -21.08 -14.76
N GLY A 336 -13.44 -20.62 -13.62
CA GLY A 336 -14.25 -20.14 -12.52
C GLY A 336 -14.86 -18.76 -12.77
N VAL A 337 -15.71 -18.35 -11.86
CA VAL A 337 -16.36 -17.04 -11.87
C VAL A 337 -16.05 -16.33 -10.56
N VAL A 338 -15.75 -15.04 -10.62
CA VAL A 338 -15.65 -14.17 -9.46
C VAL A 338 -16.85 -13.24 -9.43
N PHE A 339 -17.52 -13.19 -8.28
CA PHE A 339 -18.57 -12.22 -7.97
C PHE A 339 -18.01 -11.13 -7.08
N ARG A 340 -18.28 -9.88 -7.42
CA ARG A 340 -17.97 -8.70 -6.58
C ARG A 340 -19.24 -8.16 -5.98
N TYR A 341 -19.25 -8.02 -4.67
CA TYR A 341 -20.37 -7.45 -3.90
C TYR A 341 -19.88 -6.22 -3.14
N SER A 342 -20.78 -5.26 -2.92
CA SER A 342 -20.55 -4.20 -1.94
C SER A 342 -20.61 -4.75 -0.51
N GLN A 343 -20.17 -3.96 0.45
CA GLN A 343 -20.18 -4.31 1.88
C GLN A 343 -21.57 -4.71 2.42
N ASP A 344 -22.65 -4.24 1.79
CA ASP A 344 -24.04 -4.60 2.17
C ASP A 344 -24.56 -5.86 1.47
N GLY A 345 -23.77 -6.47 0.57
CA GLY A 345 -24.12 -7.69 -0.17
C GLY A 345 -24.84 -7.46 -1.51
N THR A 346 -24.83 -6.22 -2.02
CA THR A 346 -25.34 -5.93 -3.36
C THR A 346 -24.31 -6.34 -4.41
N GLU A 347 -24.67 -7.15 -5.39
CA GLU A 347 -23.79 -7.53 -6.49
C GLU A 347 -23.45 -6.32 -7.37
N LEU A 348 -22.16 -6.06 -7.52
CA LEU A 348 -21.63 -4.94 -8.31
C LEU A 348 -21.15 -5.37 -9.68
N ASP A 349 -20.59 -6.60 -9.78
CA ASP A 349 -20.03 -7.16 -11.01
C ASP A 349 -19.78 -8.67 -10.88
N ASN A 350 -19.63 -9.36 -12.03
CA ASN A 350 -19.11 -10.72 -12.07
C ASN A 350 -18.31 -10.93 -13.35
N PHE A 351 -17.29 -11.78 -13.29
CA PHE A 351 -16.38 -12.02 -14.43
C PHE A 351 -15.73 -13.40 -14.36
N ARG A 352 -15.32 -13.92 -15.52
CA ARG A 352 -14.63 -15.21 -15.62
C ARG A 352 -13.14 -15.07 -15.44
N VAL A 353 -12.56 -16.06 -14.76
CA VAL A 353 -11.12 -16.18 -14.49
C VAL A 353 -10.62 -17.58 -14.83
N GLY A 354 -9.40 -17.95 -14.40
CA GLY A 354 -8.88 -19.30 -14.60
C GLY A 354 -9.63 -20.39 -13.82
N ILE A 355 -9.12 -21.60 -13.86
CA ILE A 355 -9.70 -22.77 -13.17
C ILE A 355 -9.35 -22.71 -11.68
N LEU A 356 -10.35 -22.96 -10.81
CA LEU A 356 -10.21 -22.97 -9.34
C LEU A 356 -9.62 -21.65 -8.80
N PRO A 357 -10.33 -20.51 -8.97
CA PRO A 357 -9.91 -19.26 -8.34
C PRO A 357 -10.05 -19.39 -6.82
N SER A 358 -8.94 -19.24 -6.09
CA SER A 358 -8.90 -19.55 -4.64
C SER A 358 -8.40 -18.42 -3.78
N GLN A 359 -7.51 -17.56 -4.32
CA GLN A 359 -6.85 -16.53 -3.53
C GLN A 359 -6.91 -15.16 -4.20
N PHE A 360 -7.08 -14.17 -3.37
CA PHE A 360 -7.10 -12.76 -3.76
C PHE A 360 -5.98 -12.00 -3.07
N ALA A 361 -5.36 -11.07 -3.81
CA ALA A 361 -4.50 -10.04 -3.26
C ALA A 361 -4.84 -8.71 -3.93
N PHE A 362 -4.71 -7.64 -3.20
CA PHE A 362 -5.14 -6.33 -3.66
C PHE A 362 -3.91 -5.44 -3.87
N SER A 363 -3.90 -4.64 -4.93
CA SER A 363 -2.79 -3.71 -5.19
C SER A 363 -2.61 -2.68 -4.06
N SER A 364 -3.70 -2.40 -3.35
CA SER A 364 -3.76 -1.55 -2.17
C SER A 364 -3.66 -2.34 -0.85
N ASP A 365 -3.15 -3.58 -0.88
CA ASP A 365 -3.18 -4.49 0.26
C ASP A 365 -2.44 -3.91 1.47
N GLU A 366 -3.22 -3.51 2.47
CA GLU A 366 -2.75 -3.17 3.80
C GLU A 366 -3.16 -4.33 4.73
N SER A 367 -2.18 -4.98 5.34
CA SER A 367 -2.43 -5.99 6.35
C SER A 367 -3.32 -5.42 7.46
N VAL A 368 -4.29 -6.20 7.94
CA VAL A 368 -5.01 -5.85 9.17
C VAL A 368 -4.00 -5.76 10.30
N ILE A 369 -3.90 -4.58 10.91
CA ILE A 369 -3.03 -4.35 12.07
C ILE A 369 -3.90 -4.49 13.32
N PRO A 370 -3.56 -5.37 14.27
CA PRO A 370 -4.27 -5.46 15.54
C PRO A 370 -4.36 -4.12 16.26
N ALA A 371 -5.45 -3.88 17.00
CA ALA A 371 -5.74 -2.58 17.60
C ALA A 371 -4.60 -2.07 18.50
N GLU A 372 -3.98 -2.96 19.28
CA GLU A 372 -2.87 -2.59 20.17
C GLU A 372 -1.61 -2.23 19.42
N ASP A 373 -1.23 -3.02 18.39
CA ASP A 373 -0.11 -2.69 17.52
C ASP A 373 -0.42 -1.40 16.72
N LYS A 374 -1.67 -1.18 16.37
CA LYS A 374 -2.08 0.05 15.68
C LYS A 374 -1.92 1.27 16.59
N GLU A 375 -2.35 1.20 17.83
CA GLU A 375 -2.21 2.29 18.79
C GLU A 375 -0.73 2.60 19.06
N GLU A 376 0.11 1.59 19.24
CA GLU A 376 1.55 1.73 19.43
C GLU A 376 2.23 2.30 18.17
N ASN A 377 1.91 1.77 16.99
CA ASN A 377 2.43 2.29 15.72
C ASN A 377 1.95 3.72 15.43
N GLU A 378 0.68 4.09 15.75
CA GLU A 378 0.21 5.48 15.63
C GLU A 378 0.96 6.39 16.60
N LYS A 379 1.21 5.94 17.81
CA LYS A 379 1.99 6.69 18.82
C LYS A 379 3.44 6.89 18.37
N MET A 380 4.10 5.84 17.87
CA MET A 380 5.44 5.92 17.28
C MET A 380 5.47 6.86 16.08
N LEU A 381 4.53 6.70 15.14
CA LEU A 381 4.44 7.53 13.95
C LEU A 381 4.23 9.01 14.32
N LEU A 382 3.39 9.28 15.32
CA LEU A 382 3.13 10.63 15.80
C LEU A 382 4.39 11.24 16.46
N LYS A 383 5.16 10.47 17.19
CA LYS A 383 6.41 10.91 17.81
C LYS A 383 7.53 11.11 16.79
N ALA A 384 7.64 10.24 15.79
CA ALA A 384 8.58 10.43 14.68
C ALA A 384 8.22 11.61 13.77
N SER A 385 6.94 12.05 13.78
CA SER A 385 6.45 13.16 12.97
C SER A 385 6.90 14.50 13.53
N VAL A 386 6.95 15.52 12.66
CA VAL A 386 7.09 16.92 13.10
C VAL A 386 6.04 17.25 14.16
N SER A 387 6.47 17.93 15.21
CA SER A 387 5.65 18.27 16.37
C SER A 387 5.06 19.69 16.29
N ARG A 388 5.65 20.55 15.45
CA ARG A 388 5.27 21.94 15.30
C ARG A 388 5.50 22.43 13.87
N VAL A 389 4.60 23.28 13.37
CA VAL A 389 4.81 24.12 12.20
C VAL A 389 5.04 25.54 12.70
N PHE A 390 6.15 26.15 12.30
CA PHE A 390 6.57 27.50 12.71
C PHE A 390 6.09 28.56 11.74
N GLU A 391 6.16 28.23 10.42
CA GLU A 391 5.70 29.10 9.36
C GLU A 391 4.99 28.26 8.27
N TYR A 392 3.85 28.72 7.82
CA TYR A 392 3.20 28.23 6.62
C TYR A 392 2.95 29.41 5.69
N MET A 393 3.80 29.52 4.69
CA MET A 393 3.91 30.63 3.75
C MET A 393 3.70 30.17 2.31
N PRO A 394 2.50 29.70 1.94
CA PRO A 394 2.27 29.29 0.56
C PRO A 394 2.37 30.50 -0.37
N ALA A 395 2.96 30.30 -1.55
CA ALA A 395 2.89 31.28 -2.62
C ALA A 395 1.49 31.24 -3.29
N PRO A 396 1.11 32.28 -4.01
CA PRO A 396 -0.15 32.29 -4.72
C PRO A 396 -0.29 31.12 -5.69
N GLY A 397 -1.44 30.44 -5.63
CA GLY A 397 -1.73 29.29 -6.48
C GLY A 397 -3.14 28.77 -6.29
N HIS A 398 -3.65 28.02 -7.26
CA HIS A 398 -5.01 27.49 -7.21
C HIS A 398 -5.11 26.30 -6.25
N GLN A 399 -4.06 25.51 -6.08
CA GLN A 399 -4.03 24.36 -5.18
C GLN A 399 -4.11 24.79 -3.71
N VAL A 400 -3.63 25.97 -3.35
CA VAL A 400 -3.69 26.49 -1.98
C VAL A 400 -5.12 26.83 -1.54
N ASN A 401 -5.98 27.22 -2.47
CA ASN A 401 -7.38 27.54 -2.23
C ASN A 401 -8.34 26.52 -2.84
N GLY A 402 -7.82 25.42 -3.38
CA GLY A 402 -8.60 24.37 -3.99
C GLY A 402 -9.23 23.44 -2.96
N TYR A 403 -10.17 22.62 -3.41
CA TYR A 403 -10.84 21.62 -2.59
C TYR A 403 -9.83 20.57 -2.11
N SER A 404 -9.86 20.20 -0.84
CA SER A 404 -9.00 19.22 -0.18
C SER A 404 -7.57 19.64 0.18
N VAL A 405 -7.22 20.90 0.05
CA VAL A 405 -5.94 21.44 0.52
C VAL A 405 -6.10 22.29 1.78
N VAL A 406 -5.00 22.61 2.46
CA VAL A 406 -5.01 23.36 3.73
C VAL A 406 -5.74 24.72 3.60
N GLY A 407 -5.59 25.40 2.45
CA GLY A 407 -6.25 26.68 2.21
C GLY A 407 -7.75 26.67 2.37
N ASP A 408 -8.43 25.57 2.07
CA ASP A 408 -9.88 25.42 2.20
C ASP A 408 -10.35 25.35 3.66
N PHE A 409 -9.47 24.94 4.57
CA PHE A 409 -9.78 24.80 5.99
C PHE A 409 -9.36 26.03 6.83
N ILE A 410 -8.70 27.00 6.20
CA ILE A 410 -8.26 28.23 6.85
C ILE A 410 -9.25 29.34 6.48
N HIS A 411 -9.99 29.82 7.45
CA HIS A 411 -11.01 30.82 7.23
C HIS A 411 -10.41 32.19 6.89
N ALA A 412 -11.19 33.03 6.23
CA ALA A 412 -10.82 34.43 5.96
C ALA A 412 -10.49 35.17 7.26
N GLY A 413 -9.37 35.90 7.26
CA GLY A 413 -8.88 36.64 8.42
C GLY A 413 -8.15 35.77 9.46
N ALA A 414 -7.81 34.51 9.12
CA ALA A 414 -6.98 33.68 9.98
C ALA A 414 -5.61 34.31 10.25
N THR A 415 -5.06 34.01 11.42
CA THR A 415 -3.70 34.36 11.79
C THR A 415 -2.70 33.33 11.26
N MET A 416 -1.41 33.68 11.20
CA MET A 416 -0.33 32.74 10.88
C MET A 416 -0.34 31.54 11.84
N GLN A 417 -0.60 31.75 13.13
CA GLN A 417 -0.64 30.65 14.09
C GLN A 417 -1.77 29.65 13.79
N GLU A 418 -2.97 30.13 13.45
CA GLU A 418 -4.10 29.26 13.06
C GLU A 418 -3.79 28.50 11.77
N ALA A 419 -3.12 29.14 10.81
CA ALA A 419 -2.68 28.49 9.58
C ALA A 419 -1.63 27.40 9.85
N CYS A 420 -0.64 27.66 10.72
CA CYS A 420 0.38 26.69 11.14
C CYS A 420 -0.24 25.53 11.92
N ASP A 421 -1.18 25.77 12.82
CA ASP A 421 -1.87 24.73 13.59
C ASP A 421 -2.71 23.83 12.66
N THR A 422 -3.35 24.42 11.65
CA THR A 422 -4.10 23.67 10.63
C THR A 422 -3.16 22.83 9.76
N ALA A 423 -2.03 23.40 9.29
CA ALA A 423 -1.04 22.67 8.53
C ALA A 423 -0.46 21.47 9.32
N LEU A 424 -0.14 21.69 10.62
CA LEU A 424 0.32 20.60 11.50
C LEU A 424 -0.73 19.49 11.63
N MET A 425 -2.00 19.87 11.81
CA MET A 425 -3.11 18.91 11.86
C MET A 425 -3.17 18.06 10.57
N HIS A 426 -3.04 18.71 9.40
CA HIS A 426 -3.01 18.03 8.11
C HIS A 426 -1.83 17.04 8.00
N LEU A 427 -0.60 17.48 8.30
CA LEU A 427 0.59 16.62 8.26
C LEU A 427 0.44 15.39 9.17
N ARG A 428 -0.10 15.56 10.38
CA ARG A 428 -0.32 14.47 11.34
C ARG A 428 -1.41 13.49 10.91
N ASN A 429 -2.43 13.97 10.17
CA ASN A 429 -3.47 13.13 9.61
C ASN A 429 -3.12 12.61 8.20
N ARG A 430 -1.94 12.91 7.71
CA ARG A 430 -1.49 12.52 6.36
C ARG A 430 -2.39 13.09 5.25
N TRP A 431 -2.89 14.32 5.48
CA TRP A 431 -3.64 15.10 4.51
C TRP A 431 -2.73 16.10 3.80
N SER A 432 -3.11 16.53 2.60
CA SER A 432 -2.32 17.45 1.80
C SER A 432 -2.12 18.81 2.48
N VAL A 433 -0.89 19.32 2.39
CA VAL A 433 -0.52 20.71 2.63
C VAL A 433 0.15 21.20 1.35
N SER A 434 -0.54 22.09 0.61
CA SER A 434 -0.04 22.67 -0.63
C SER A 434 0.82 23.91 -0.36
N LEU A 435 2.00 23.98 -0.99
CA LEU A 435 2.89 25.13 -0.83
C LEU A 435 2.66 26.22 -1.89
N GLY A 436 1.79 25.97 -2.88
CA GLY A 436 1.51 26.91 -3.96
C GLY A 436 2.70 27.07 -4.91
N GLY A 437 2.71 28.15 -5.68
CA GLY A 437 3.73 28.39 -6.69
C GLY A 437 5.16 28.55 -6.15
N GLN A 438 6.10 28.85 -7.05
CA GLN A 438 7.53 28.99 -6.75
C GLN A 438 7.80 29.83 -5.49
N GLY A 439 8.60 29.28 -4.61
CA GLY A 439 9.05 29.96 -3.40
C GLY A 439 8.14 29.79 -2.19
N GLY A 440 6.89 29.34 -2.38
CA GLY A 440 6.00 29.01 -1.25
C GLY A 440 6.59 27.89 -0.40
N TYR A 441 6.46 27.98 0.92
CA TYR A 441 7.15 27.06 1.82
C TYR A 441 6.42 26.79 3.14
N ILE A 442 6.86 25.72 3.79
CA ILE A 442 6.54 25.39 5.18
C ILE A 442 7.82 25.21 5.97
N ILE A 443 7.85 25.70 7.23
CA ILE A 443 8.90 25.40 8.22
C ILE A 443 8.26 24.60 9.35
N ALA A 444 8.82 23.43 9.59
CA ALA A 444 8.38 22.52 10.65
C ALA A 444 9.58 22.03 11.48
N GLY A 445 9.32 21.46 12.64
CA GLY A 445 10.36 20.89 13.51
C GLY A 445 9.81 19.79 14.40
N TRP A 446 10.72 19.06 14.99
CA TRP A 446 10.45 17.96 15.92
C TRP A 446 10.58 18.44 17.36
N ASP A 447 10.14 17.64 18.31
CA ASP A 447 10.38 17.83 19.75
C ASP A 447 11.65 17.12 20.24
N HIS A 448 12.42 16.58 19.30
CA HIS A 448 13.70 15.92 19.49
C HIS A 448 14.62 16.24 18.30
N GLN A 449 15.91 15.91 18.42
CA GLN A 449 16.86 16.06 17.33
C GLN A 449 16.79 14.84 16.38
N VAL A 450 16.71 15.09 15.08
CA VAL A 450 16.87 14.06 14.05
C VAL A 450 18.36 13.88 13.79
N LEU A 451 18.88 12.70 14.10
CA LEU A 451 20.31 12.41 14.01
C LEU A 451 20.73 12.07 12.57
N ASN A 452 21.94 12.52 12.19
CA ASN A 452 22.56 12.13 10.93
C ASN A 452 23.20 10.75 11.06
N SER A 453 22.61 9.73 10.44
CA SER A 453 23.09 8.34 10.49
C SER A 453 24.31 8.06 9.59
N GLN A 454 24.67 8.97 8.70
CA GLN A 454 25.73 8.90 7.67
C GLN A 454 25.56 7.78 6.63
N ASP A 455 25.07 6.62 6.98
CA ASP A 455 24.96 5.45 6.10
C ASP A 455 23.53 5.15 5.64
N ASP A 456 22.50 5.74 6.26
CA ASP A 456 21.08 5.53 5.94
C ASP A 456 20.36 6.87 5.65
N TYR A 457 19.08 6.80 5.34
CA TYR A 457 18.22 7.97 5.20
C TYR A 457 17.70 8.41 6.56
N ASP A 458 17.72 9.73 6.80
CA ASP A 458 17.39 10.32 8.10
C ASP A 458 15.96 10.88 8.13
N ILE A 459 15.48 11.38 7.01
CA ILE A 459 14.19 12.06 6.89
C ILE A 459 13.33 11.34 5.85
N ALA A 460 12.06 11.13 6.17
CA ALA A 460 11.06 10.68 5.20
C ALA A 460 9.98 11.76 4.99
N ILE A 461 9.60 12.00 3.73
CA ILE A 461 8.54 12.94 3.36
C ILE A 461 7.56 12.23 2.44
N LYS A 462 6.26 12.41 2.69
CA LYS A 462 5.21 11.96 1.79
C LYS A 462 4.72 13.12 0.94
N GLY A 463 4.80 12.96 -0.38
CA GLY A 463 4.14 13.74 -1.41
C GLY A 463 3.16 12.87 -2.20
N ASN A 464 2.74 13.36 -3.37
CA ASN A 464 1.88 12.63 -4.30
C ASN A 464 2.40 12.56 -5.74
N PRO A 465 3.75 12.53 -5.96
CA PRO A 465 4.28 12.58 -7.31
C PRO A 465 4.02 11.29 -8.09
N TYR A 466 3.90 11.46 -9.42
CA TYR A 466 3.90 10.38 -10.40
C TYR A 466 5.07 10.57 -11.36
N SER A 467 5.43 9.54 -12.12
CA SER A 467 6.58 9.59 -13.04
C SER A 467 6.52 10.68 -14.12
N TYR A 468 5.33 11.18 -14.40
CA TYR A 468 5.07 12.25 -15.38
C TYR A 468 4.39 13.48 -14.75
N GLN A 469 4.32 13.54 -13.43
CA GLN A 469 3.67 14.59 -12.66
C GLN A 469 4.41 14.72 -11.33
N SER A 470 5.58 15.37 -11.40
CA SER A 470 6.44 15.65 -10.25
C SER A 470 6.55 17.16 -10.06
N GLU A 471 6.30 17.60 -8.82
CA GLU A 471 6.25 19.01 -8.44
C GLU A 471 7.33 19.31 -7.39
N PRO A 472 8.62 19.32 -7.81
CA PRO A 472 9.77 19.17 -6.94
C PRO A 472 9.91 20.32 -5.93
N GLY A 473 9.97 19.96 -4.65
CA GLY A 473 10.25 20.83 -3.53
C GLY A 473 11.70 20.75 -3.07
N ILE A 474 12.36 21.90 -2.93
CA ILE A 474 13.70 22.00 -2.37
C ILE A 474 13.62 21.89 -0.86
N ILE A 475 14.53 21.11 -0.27
CA ILE A 475 14.55 20.82 1.16
C ILE A 475 15.73 21.57 1.80
N TRP A 476 15.44 22.21 2.92
CA TRP A 476 16.42 22.87 3.77
C TRP A 476 16.31 22.33 5.19
N VAL A 477 17.45 22.29 5.88
CA VAL A 477 17.50 21.84 7.28
C VAL A 477 18.25 22.84 8.14
N SER A 478 17.92 22.91 9.43
CA SER A 478 18.60 23.78 10.39
C SER A 478 18.72 23.05 11.73
N ARG A 479 19.78 23.39 12.48
CA ARG A 479 19.99 22.96 13.86
C ARG A 479 19.77 24.14 14.79
N ASP A 480 19.16 23.90 15.94
CA ASP A 480 19.00 24.89 17.03
C ASP A 480 20.33 25.06 17.77
N ASP A 481 21.24 25.88 17.21
CA ASP A 481 22.56 26.10 17.76
C ASP A 481 22.56 26.99 19.01
N ASN A 482 21.53 27.83 19.13
CA ASN A 482 21.39 28.74 20.28
C ASN A 482 20.48 28.20 21.39
N GLY A 483 19.79 27.06 21.17
CA GLY A 483 18.97 26.35 22.15
C GLY A 483 17.66 27.06 22.53
N ASN A 484 17.13 27.91 21.65
CA ASN A 484 15.92 28.69 21.93
C ASN A 484 14.63 28.05 21.44
N GLY A 485 14.71 26.94 20.70
CA GLY A 485 13.59 26.20 20.12
C GLY A 485 12.91 26.91 18.95
N LEU A 486 13.60 27.84 18.28
CA LEU A 486 13.13 28.60 17.15
C LEU A 486 13.99 28.37 15.90
N PRO A 487 13.42 28.37 14.69
CA PRO A 487 14.15 28.16 13.43
C PRO A 487 14.84 29.45 12.94
N ASP A 488 15.60 30.11 13.82
CA ASP A 488 16.27 31.39 13.57
C ASP A 488 17.79 31.27 13.41
N ASP A 489 18.33 30.04 13.41
CA ASP A 489 19.72 29.70 13.13
C ASP A 489 20.00 29.52 11.64
N GLU A 490 21.22 29.09 11.27
CA GLU A 490 21.66 28.93 9.88
C GLU A 490 20.90 27.79 9.18
N TRP A 491 20.44 28.06 7.96
CA TRP A 491 19.76 27.09 7.09
C TRP A 491 20.70 26.51 6.03
N TYR A 492 20.64 25.21 5.82
CA TYR A 492 21.43 24.45 4.88
C TYR A 492 20.53 23.75 3.88
N GLU A 493 20.77 23.97 2.58
CA GLU A 493 20.05 23.25 1.53
C GLU A 493 20.52 21.79 1.45
N LEU A 494 19.62 20.84 1.32
CA LEU A 494 19.98 19.47 0.98
C LEU A 494 20.23 19.37 -0.53
N LYS A 495 21.42 18.89 -0.92
CA LYS A 495 21.74 18.66 -2.33
C LYS A 495 20.75 17.69 -2.96
N GLY A 496 20.20 18.07 -4.11
CA GLY A 496 19.54 17.16 -5.04
C GLY A 496 20.38 16.97 -6.30
N SER A 497 19.87 16.20 -7.27
CA SER A 497 20.58 15.87 -8.51
C SER A 497 21.00 17.07 -9.34
N GLU A 498 20.27 18.18 -9.21
CA GLU A 498 20.52 19.41 -10.00
C GLU A 498 21.43 20.40 -9.27
N TYR A 499 21.75 20.18 -7.98
CA TYR A 499 22.57 21.12 -7.22
C TYR A 499 23.93 21.38 -7.87
N GLY A 500 24.26 22.65 -8.10
CA GLY A 500 25.49 23.06 -8.75
C GLY A 500 25.53 22.88 -10.27
N THR A 501 24.42 22.49 -10.90
CA THR A 501 24.23 22.44 -12.36
C THR A 501 23.58 23.75 -12.88
N GLU A 502 23.46 23.90 -14.21
CA GLU A 502 22.71 24.99 -14.82
C GLU A 502 21.21 24.99 -14.57
N ASN A 503 20.68 23.88 -14.01
CA ASN A 503 19.27 23.71 -13.68
C ASN A 503 18.94 24.18 -12.25
N HIS A 504 19.94 24.57 -11.46
CA HIS A 504 19.77 25.01 -10.09
C HIS A 504 20.33 26.43 -9.89
N THR A 505 19.53 27.30 -9.29
CA THR A 505 19.90 28.68 -8.99
C THR A 505 19.73 28.97 -7.51
N THR A 506 20.80 29.32 -6.82
CA THR A 506 20.77 29.78 -5.41
C THR A 506 20.52 31.28 -5.32
N GLY A 507 20.01 31.74 -4.19
CA GLY A 507 19.73 33.18 -3.97
C GLY A 507 18.66 33.71 -4.92
N TYR A 508 17.71 32.88 -5.29
CA TYR A 508 16.58 33.26 -6.11
C TYR A 508 15.52 34.00 -5.29
N GLU A 509 15.02 35.08 -5.84
CA GLU A 509 13.94 35.89 -5.23
C GLU A 509 12.81 36.05 -6.24
N ILE A 510 11.57 35.74 -5.82
CA ILE A 510 10.36 35.95 -6.60
C ILE A 510 9.38 36.82 -5.82
N THR A 511 8.85 37.82 -6.48
CA THR A 511 7.88 38.77 -5.91
C THR A 511 6.55 38.65 -6.63
N TYR A 512 5.51 38.31 -5.88
CA TYR A 512 4.12 38.30 -6.35
C TYR A 512 3.40 39.56 -5.94
N TYR A 513 2.56 40.08 -6.83
CA TYR A 513 1.82 41.32 -6.63
C TYR A 513 0.34 41.02 -6.43
N LYS A 514 -0.23 41.55 -5.36
CA LYS A 514 -1.66 41.37 -5.04
C LYS A 514 -2.55 41.93 -6.14
N PRO A 515 -3.50 41.17 -6.66
CA PRO A 515 -4.43 41.65 -7.67
C PRO A 515 -5.36 42.72 -7.08
N THR A 516 -5.79 43.68 -7.89
CA THR A 516 -6.66 44.80 -7.48
C THR A 516 -8.11 44.40 -7.34
N ALA A 517 -8.51 43.24 -7.85
CA ALA A 517 -9.85 42.70 -7.75
C ALA A 517 -9.81 41.17 -7.72
N ALA A 518 -10.86 40.57 -7.17
CA ALA A 518 -11.05 39.13 -7.16
C ALA A 518 -11.12 38.53 -8.58
N GLY A 519 -10.64 37.29 -8.77
CA GLY A 519 -10.68 36.59 -10.04
C GLY A 519 -9.73 37.13 -11.10
N GLN A 520 -8.68 37.84 -10.70
CA GLN A 520 -7.60 38.30 -11.58
C GLN A 520 -6.36 37.44 -11.43
N ASP A 521 -5.57 37.38 -12.50
CA ASP A 521 -4.24 36.77 -12.51
C ASP A 521 -3.31 37.47 -11.53
N ILE A 522 -2.33 36.74 -10.98
CA ILE A 522 -1.33 37.31 -10.10
C ILE A 522 -0.03 37.50 -10.86
N GLU A 523 0.39 38.74 -11.00
CA GLU A 523 1.67 39.09 -11.62
C GLU A 523 2.84 38.77 -10.69
N TRP A 524 3.97 38.34 -11.27
CA TRP A 524 5.22 38.16 -10.54
C TRP A 524 6.43 38.70 -11.32
N THR A 525 7.46 39.06 -10.57
CA THR A 525 8.80 39.38 -11.07
C THR A 525 9.85 38.65 -10.24
N ASP A 526 11.07 38.44 -10.80
CA ASP A 526 12.18 37.84 -10.09
C ASP A 526 13.46 38.68 -10.16
N ASN A 527 14.45 38.35 -9.33
CA ASN A 527 15.76 39.03 -9.29
C ASN A 527 16.66 38.68 -10.48
N MET A 528 16.24 37.76 -11.36
CA MET A 528 16.94 37.37 -12.59
C MET A 528 16.42 38.17 -13.81
N GLY A 529 15.46 39.04 -13.61
CA GLY A 529 14.82 39.85 -14.67
C GLY A 529 13.66 39.12 -15.36
N GLY A 530 13.20 38.02 -14.79
CA GLY A 530 11.98 37.30 -15.22
C GLY A 530 10.72 38.00 -14.74
N SER A 531 9.62 37.76 -15.46
CA SER A 531 8.28 38.18 -15.07
C SER A 531 7.25 37.28 -15.71
N GLY A 532 6.09 37.15 -15.08
CA GLY A 532 4.98 36.35 -15.58
C GLY A 532 3.71 36.56 -14.77
N ILE A 533 2.80 35.64 -14.94
CA ILE A 533 1.53 35.59 -14.24
C ILE A 533 1.27 34.20 -13.68
N VAL A 534 0.54 34.12 -12.56
CA VAL A 534 -0.18 32.91 -12.13
C VAL A 534 -1.63 33.12 -12.56
N PRO A 535 -2.09 32.41 -13.63
CA PRO A 535 -3.43 32.61 -14.16
C PRO A 535 -4.52 32.19 -13.19
N TYR A 536 -5.59 32.96 -13.10
CA TYR A 536 -6.75 32.62 -12.30
C TYR A 536 -7.63 31.56 -13.01
N MET A 537 -7.76 30.38 -12.40
CA MET A 537 -8.50 29.25 -12.98
C MET A 537 -9.91 29.15 -12.42
N LYS A 538 -10.83 29.94 -12.93
CA LYS A 538 -12.22 30.01 -12.44
C LYS A 538 -12.96 28.66 -12.44
N SER A 539 -12.65 27.77 -13.37
CA SER A 539 -13.32 26.46 -13.50
C SER A 539 -12.95 25.46 -12.41
N TRP A 540 -11.89 25.72 -11.65
CA TRP A 540 -11.31 24.82 -10.65
C TRP A 540 -11.47 25.34 -9.22
N ASN A 541 -11.93 26.61 -9.05
CA ASN A 541 -11.96 27.26 -7.77
C ASN A 541 -13.32 27.86 -7.47
N GLU A 542 -13.81 27.61 -6.27
CA GLU A 542 -14.94 28.35 -5.68
C GLU A 542 -14.49 29.67 -5.02
N HIS A 543 -13.17 29.90 -4.87
CA HIS A 543 -12.59 31.08 -4.23
C HIS A 543 -12.21 32.13 -5.25
N ASP A 544 -12.46 33.38 -4.89
CA ASP A 544 -12.26 34.55 -5.76
C ASP A 544 -10.81 35.05 -5.80
N SER A 545 -9.88 34.47 -5.02
CA SER A 545 -8.50 34.95 -4.94
C SER A 545 -7.53 33.86 -4.52
N TYR A 546 -6.32 33.89 -5.07
CA TYR A 546 -5.16 33.08 -4.65
C TYR A 546 -4.32 33.80 -3.58
N TRP A 547 -4.77 34.91 -3.04
CA TRP A 547 -4.07 35.71 -2.05
C TRP A 547 -4.56 35.38 -0.64
N GLN A 548 -3.75 34.67 0.13
CA GLN A 548 -4.10 34.22 1.47
C GLN A 548 -3.96 35.35 2.50
N ASP A 549 -4.94 35.52 3.40
CA ASP A 549 -4.94 36.60 4.36
C ASP A 549 -3.90 36.47 5.47
N TRP A 550 -3.53 35.25 5.84
CA TRP A 550 -2.57 34.99 6.93
C TRP A 550 -1.11 35.20 6.53
N VAL A 551 -0.80 35.22 5.24
CA VAL A 551 0.55 35.45 4.76
C VAL A 551 0.87 36.93 4.77
N PRO A 552 1.97 37.36 5.42
CA PRO A 552 2.34 38.76 5.50
C PRO A 552 2.46 39.42 4.13
N THR A 553 1.96 40.65 4.03
CA THR A 553 1.96 41.44 2.80
C THR A 553 2.69 42.75 3.05
N MET A 554 3.57 43.13 2.13
CA MET A 554 4.30 44.40 2.12
C MET A 554 3.63 45.36 1.15
N THR A 555 3.96 46.66 1.27
CA THR A 555 3.47 47.70 0.37
C THR A 555 4.66 48.49 -0.18
N ASP A 556 4.72 48.66 -1.48
CA ASP A 556 5.77 49.45 -2.14
C ASP A 556 5.50 50.97 -2.05
N SER A 557 6.41 51.78 -2.59
CA SER A 557 6.30 53.25 -2.60
C SER A 557 5.14 53.80 -3.42
N GLU A 558 4.55 52.96 -4.30
CA GLU A 558 3.42 53.31 -5.15
C GLU A 558 2.08 52.86 -4.54
N GLY A 559 2.13 52.19 -3.36
CA GLY A 559 0.97 51.66 -2.65
C GLY A 559 0.51 50.31 -3.16
N ARG A 560 1.30 49.59 -3.95
CA ARG A 560 0.99 48.26 -4.45
C ARG A 560 1.38 47.22 -3.39
N GLU A 561 0.48 46.34 -3.04
CA GLU A 561 0.72 45.25 -2.10
C GLU A 561 1.47 44.09 -2.81
N TYR A 562 2.47 43.50 -2.13
CA TYR A 562 3.29 42.43 -2.69
C TYR A 562 3.85 41.49 -1.61
N ARG A 563 4.33 40.32 -2.03
CA ARG A 563 5.06 39.33 -1.22
C ARG A 563 6.29 38.89 -1.97
N THR A 564 7.43 38.78 -1.28
CA THR A 564 8.67 38.25 -1.83
C THR A 564 9.08 36.99 -1.11
N TYR A 565 9.43 35.95 -1.88
CA TYR A 565 9.92 34.68 -1.39
C TYR A 565 11.38 34.52 -1.77
N TYR A 566 12.17 33.97 -0.86
CA TYR A 566 13.61 33.81 -0.97
C TYR A 566 13.99 32.34 -0.87
N GLY A 567 14.98 31.88 -1.66
CA GLY A 567 15.48 30.51 -1.60
C GLY A 567 16.29 30.11 -2.81
N SER A 568 16.02 28.93 -3.33
CA SER A 568 16.59 28.41 -4.56
C SER A 568 15.51 28.14 -5.61
N ARG A 569 15.91 27.99 -6.85
CA ARG A 569 15.05 27.68 -7.97
C ARG A 569 15.61 26.51 -8.76
N LEU A 570 14.74 25.60 -9.17
CA LEU A 570 14.98 24.59 -10.18
C LEU A 570 14.48 25.08 -11.54
N LYS A 571 15.17 24.70 -12.59
CA LYS A 571 14.71 24.98 -13.96
C LYS A 571 13.38 24.28 -14.19
N ASP A 572 12.46 25.02 -14.76
CA ASP A 572 11.17 24.49 -15.15
C ASP A 572 11.35 23.49 -16.30
N THR A 573 10.86 22.27 -16.08
CA THR A 573 10.97 21.13 -17.01
C THR A 573 9.63 20.68 -17.56
N HIS A 574 8.52 21.26 -17.08
CA HIS A 574 7.21 20.87 -17.55
C HIS A 574 7.00 21.20 -19.03
N THR A 575 6.20 20.38 -19.69
CA THR A 575 5.74 20.61 -21.05
C THR A 575 4.25 20.40 -21.17
N TYR A 576 3.60 21.18 -22.04
CA TYR A 576 2.19 21.02 -22.35
C TYR A 576 2.00 20.81 -23.84
N VAL A 577 1.61 19.59 -24.24
CA VAL A 577 1.46 19.19 -25.65
C VAL A 577 0.15 18.42 -25.83
N ASP A 578 -0.65 18.81 -26.82
CA ASP A 578 -1.91 18.13 -27.21
C ASP A 578 -2.91 17.94 -26.07
N GLY A 579 -2.93 18.85 -25.10
CA GLY A 579 -3.85 18.82 -23.96
C GLY A 579 -3.35 18.05 -22.73
N TYR A 580 -2.11 17.56 -22.78
CA TYR A 580 -1.47 16.84 -21.67
C TYR A 580 -0.30 17.63 -21.11
N THR A 581 -0.19 17.66 -19.80
CA THR A 581 1.00 18.17 -19.08
C THR A 581 1.89 16.99 -18.73
N ASP A 582 3.19 17.17 -18.99
CA ASP A 582 4.25 16.25 -18.58
C ASP A 582 5.22 17.03 -17.69
N GLU A 583 5.38 16.60 -16.46
CA GLU A 583 6.22 17.16 -15.40
C GLU A 583 7.23 16.09 -14.96
N PRO A 584 8.31 15.90 -15.74
CA PRO A 584 9.26 14.82 -15.50
C PRO A 584 10.00 15.02 -14.18
N ALA A 585 10.18 13.92 -13.44
CA ALA A 585 10.92 13.90 -12.19
C ALA A 585 12.41 14.21 -12.39
N PHE A 586 13.01 14.90 -11.43
CA PHE A 586 14.46 14.94 -11.25
C PHE A 586 14.97 13.62 -10.67
N ALA A 587 16.27 13.35 -10.82
CA ALA A 587 16.81 12.04 -10.48
C ALA A 587 16.71 11.68 -9.00
N TRP A 588 16.92 12.66 -8.08
CA TRP A 588 16.82 12.48 -6.62
C TRP A 588 16.96 13.81 -5.87
N GLY A 589 16.59 13.83 -4.58
CA GLY A 589 16.92 14.89 -3.63
C GLY A 589 15.84 15.96 -3.45
N TYR A 590 14.64 15.79 -4.02
CA TYR A 590 13.56 16.76 -3.93
C TYR A 590 12.30 16.15 -3.36
N ALA A 591 11.59 16.89 -2.50
CA ALA A 591 10.27 16.50 -2.03
C ALA A 591 9.29 16.50 -3.22
N ASP A 592 8.23 15.69 -3.12
CA ASP A 592 7.17 15.59 -4.14
C ASP A 592 7.70 15.31 -5.57
N ASN A 593 8.67 14.43 -5.66
CA ASN A 593 9.38 14.09 -6.89
C ASN A 593 9.54 12.56 -7.01
N ASP A 594 9.11 11.94 -8.13
CA ASP A 594 9.19 10.47 -8.34
C ASP A 594 10.62 10.05 -8.79
N GLY A 595 11.64 10.51 -8.07
CA GLY A 595 13.05 10.17 -8.30
C GLY A 595 13.45 8.81 -7.71
N SER A 596 14.76 8.50 -7.79
CA SER A 596 15.30 7.23 -7.29
C SER A 596 15.25 7.08 -5.77
N ASP A 597 15.06 8.17 -5.03
CA ASP A 597 14.88 8.26 -3.59
C ASP A 597 13.40 8.26 -3.15
N TYR A 598 12.46 8.14 -4.09
CA TYR A 598 11.03 8.01 -3.84
C TYR A 598 10.58 6.56 -4.09
N PHE A 599 10.49 5.77 -3.02
CA PHE A 599 10.21 4.34 -3.12
C PHE A 599 9.25 3.84 -2.02
N ASN A 600 8.76 2.61 -2.17
CA ASN A 600 7.78 2.04 -1.26
C ASN A 600 8.26 2.06 0.19
N ASN A 601 7.39 2.58 1.06
CA ASN A 601 7.66 2.69 2.48
C ASN A 601 7.74 1.31 3.15
N SER A 602 8.82 1.09 3.91
CA SER A 602 8.99 -0.09 4.77
C SER A 602 9.22 0.26 6.25
N LYS A 603 9.42 1.55 6.57
CA LYS A 603 9.72 2.00 7.95
C LYS A 603 8.46 2.30 8.76
N PHE A 604 7.44 2.91 8.15
CA PHE A 604 6.26 3.39 8.88
C PHE A 604 5.03 2.56 8.52
N ARG A 605 4.68 1.59 9.35
CA ARG A 605 3.62 0.59 9.11
C ARG A 605 2.25 1.18 8.74
N LEU A 606 1.95 2.41 9.23
CA LEU A 606 0.67 3.07 9.01
C LEU A 606 0.69 4.10 7.88
N VAL A 607 1.81 4.22 7.16
CA VAL A 607 1.94 5.11 6.01
C VAL A 607 2.01 4.25 4.76
N SER A 608 0.94 4.26 3.97
CA SER A 608 0.86 3.49 2.72
C SER A 608 1.60 4.18 1.57
N GLY A 609 2.04 3.38 0.60
CA GLY A 609 2.63 3.86 -0.64
C GLY A 609 4.09 4.26 -0.54
N LYS A 610 4.55 5.06 -1.50
CA LYS A 610 5.93 5.54 -1.57
C LYS A 610 6.16 6.74 -0.67
N LEU A 611 7.40 6.91 -0.22
CA LEU A 611 7.92 8.09 0.47
C LEU A 611 9.22 8.53 -0.20
N GLY A 612 9.51 9.84 -0.17
CA GLY A 612 10.84 10.37 -0.43
C GLY A 612 11.72 10.22 0.81
N TYR A 613 12.95 9.82 0.62
CA TYR A 613 13.92 9.58 1.68
C TYR A 613 15.17 10.42 1.50
N TYR A 614 15.55 11.19 2.53
CA TYR A 614 16.60 12.20 2.44
C TYR A 614 17.64 12.03 3.51
N ARG A 615 18.88 12.48 3.21
CA ARG A 615 20.04 12.37 4.10
C ARG A 615 20.47 13.75 4.59
N ILE A 616 20.64 13.91 5.88
CA ILE A 616 21.21 15.14 6.50
C ILE A 616 22.65 15.38 6.00
N SER A 617 23.39 14.31 5.70
CA SER A 617 24.74 14.41 5.12
C SER A 617 24.82 15.13 3.75
N ASN A 618 23.68 15.34 3.08
CA ASN A 618 23.59 16.14 1.86
C ASN A 618 23.48 17.65 2.11
N ALA A 619 23.47 18.10 3.38
CA ALA A 619 23.37 19.51 3.74
C ALA A 619 24.63 20.31 3.34
N VAL A 620 24.42 21.46 2.71
CA VAL A 620 25.49 22.34 2.24
C VAL A 620 25.36 23.75 2.74
N LYS A 621 26.51 24.39 2.98
CA LYS A 621 26.65 25.81 3.27
C LYS A 621 26.41 26.66 2.03
N ALA A 622 26.19 27.95 2.20
CA ALA A 622 26.00 28.91 1.11
C ALA A 622 27.15 28.94 0.08
N ASP A 623 28.35 28.53 0.46
CA ASP A 623 29.52 28.41 -0.42
C ASP A 623 29.61 27.07 -1.16
N GLY A 624 28.63 26.17 -0.96
CA GLY A 624 28.56 24.84 -1.56
C GLY A 624 29.40 23.76 -0.89
N THR A 625 30.09 24.08 0.21
CA THR A 625 30.82 23.08 1.03
C THR A 625 29.85 22.33 1.93
N ASP A 626 30.19 21.08 2.29
CA ASP A 626 29.36 20.25 3.18
C ASP A 626 29.20 20.91 4.56
N ALA A 627 27.97 20.93 5.06
CA ALA A 627 27.66 21.52 6.37
C ALA A 627 28.15 20.65 7.54
N CYS A 628 28.29 19.34 7.33
CA CYS A 628 28.74 18.36 8.34
C CYS A 628 27.91 18.42 9.63
N LEU A 629 26.59 18.41 9.50
CA LEU A 629 25.68 18.42 10.65
C LEU A 629 25.61 17.02 11.28
N ASP A 630 25.67 16.95 12.61
CA ASP A 630 25.48 15.72 13.37
C ASP A 630 23.98 15.44 13.59
N ALA A 631 23.16 16.50 13.63
CA ALA A 631 21.72 16.44 13.84
C ALA A 631 21.04 17.70 13.29
N ILE A 632 19.71 17.66 13.20
CA ILE A 632 18.86 18.81 12.88
C ILE A 632 17.67 18.88 13.84
N ASP A 633 17.07 20.07 13.96
CA ASP A 633 15.87 20.34 14.73
C ASP A 633 14.71 20.80 13.84
N PHE A 634 15.03 21.41 12.70
CA PHE A 634 14.06 22.05 11.80
C PHE A 634 14.26 21.64 10.34
N ILE A 635 13.15 21.66 9.62
CA ILE A 635 13.08 21.42 8.17
C ILE A 635 12.24 22.51 7.50
N LYS A 636 12.70 22.96 6.32
CA LYS A 636 11.93 23.80 5.41
C LYS A 636 11.77 23.07 4.08
N ILE A 637 10.56 23.03 3.55
CA ILE A 637 10.26 22.54 2.21
C ILE A 637 9.70 23.69 1.41
N GLN A 638 10.22 23.91 0.18
CA GLN A 638 9.88 25.05 -0.64
C GLN A 638 9.67 24.61 -2.10
N THR A 639 8.54 25.01 -2.72
CA THR A 639 8.29 24.78 -4.14
C THR A 639 9.44 25.30 -4.99
N GLY A 640 9.99 24.43 -5.83
CA GLY A 640 11.24 24.67 -6.56
C GLY A 640 11.11 25.24 -7.98
N GLN A 641 9.93 25.20 -8.61
CA GLN A 641 9.73 25.54 -10.02
C GLN A 641 8.63 26.61 -10.23
N THR A 642 8.73 27.36 -11.34
CA THR A 642 7.75 28.41 -11.73
C THR A 642 6.74 27.95 -12.77
N GLY A 643 6.68 26.64 -13.10
CA GLY A 643 5.83 26.12 -14.17
C GLY A 643 4.32 26.37 -13.95
N TRP A 644 3.61 26.36 -15.06
CA TRP A 644 2.15 26.43 -15.08
C TRP A 644 1.58 25.70 -16.31
N SER A 645 0.47 25.03 -16.15
CA SER A 645 -0.25 24.39 -17.24
C SER A 645 -1.75 24.62 -17.19
N PRO A 646 -2.46 24.61 -18.34
CA PRO A 646 -3.90 24.88 -18.39
C PRO A 646 -4.78 23.83 -17.70
N ASN A 647 -4.28 22.62 -17.49
CA ASN A 647 -5.04 21.51 -16.94
C ASN A 647 -4.64 21.11 -15.52
N LEU A 648 -3.48 21.59 -15.02
CA LEU A 648 -3.05 21.30 -13.63
C LEU A 648 -2.89 22.58 -12.78
N GLY A 649 -2.69 23.74 -13.41
CA GLY A 649 -2.40 24.98 -12.73
C GLY A 649 -0.94 25.27 -12.57
N GLU A 650 -0.52 25.92 -11.51
CA GLU A 650 0.88 26.10 -11.14
C GLU A 650 1.49 24.79 -10.64
N ILE A 651 2.80 24.66 -10.77
CA ILE A 651 3.57 23.63 -10.08
C ILE A 651 3.56 23.97 -8.59
N SER A 652 3.01 23.07 -7.78
CA SER A 652 2.79 23.27 -6.34
C SER A 652 3.22 22.01 -5.60
N THR A 653 4.26 22.11 -4.79
CA THR A 653 4.72 20.99 -3.96
C THR A 653 3.71 20.67 -2.88
N GLU A 654 3.25 19.41 -2.79
CA GLU A 654 2.34 18.91 -1.77
C GLU A 654 3.07 18.06 -0.74
N VAL A 655 2.78 18.33 0.55
CA VAL A 655 3.36 17.59 1.68
C VAL A 655 2.25 16.97 2.52
N TYR A 656 2.30 15.65 2.67
CA TYR A 656 1.31 14.86 3.44
C TYR A 656 1.85 14.41 4.81
N GLY A 657 3.14 14.54 5.04
CA GLY A 657 3.77 14.20 6.33
C GLY A 657 5.29 14.21 6.25
N ILE A 658 5.93 14.38 7.40
CA ILE A 658 7.38 14.49 7.55
C ILE A 658 7.78 13.71 8.81
N TRP A 659 8.73 12.78 8.73
CA TRP A 659 9.12 11.88 9.82
C TRP A 659 10.63 11.74 9.95
N ASP A 660 11.09 11.57 11.19
CA ASP A 660 12.41 11.05 11.53
C ASP A 660 12.46 9.53 11.23
N CYS A 661 13.39 9.10 10.40
CA CYS A 661 13.58 7.69 10.03
C CYS A 661 14.20 6.84 11.16
N HIS A 662 14.84 7.44 12.15
CA HIS A 662 15.60 6.75 13.20
C HIS A 662 14.96 6.86 14.58
N TYR A 663 13.76 7.46 14.67
CA TYR A 663 13.09 7.57 15.95
C TYR A 663 12.87 6.18 16.55
N THR A 664 13.49 5.93 17.70
CA THR A 664 13.30 4.75 18.55
C THR A 664 13.01 5.23 19.97
N GLU A 665 12.04 4.61 20.66
CA GLU A 665 11.76 4.92 22.08
C GLU A 665 12.95 4.62 23.00
#